data_23cbb768cc341cc43a7424160a8c963e
#
_entry.id   23cbb768cc341cc43a7424160a8c963e
#
_cell.length_a   1.000
_cell.length_b   1.000
_cell.length_c   1.000
_cell.angle_alpha   90.00
_cell.angle_beta   90.00
_cell.angle_gamma   90.00
#
_symmetry.space_group_name_H-M   'P 1'
#
loop_
_entity.id
_entity.type
_entity.pdbx_description
1 polymer ?
#
loop_
_entity_poly.entity_id
_entity_poly.type
_entity_poly.pdbx_seq_one_letter_code
_entity_poly.pdbx_strand_id
1 'polypeptide(L)'
;MLPYPLKQDDTVANEATGGTPRSPQAAPHPPVHVVVVTYNSAAVLPALLSSLDDGLAGVRWHLTVVDNASRDGTPDLVARLAPEARLVASGRNAGYAAAINAGARHGAPDEVLLVLNPDVQLHPGCVAALTDALADPRVGIAVPRLVGPDGATAPSLRRDPSVASAWAEALLGGRRAARLRRAEQVTDPGAYTHPHDADWATGAVLAIAPACRDAVGDWDESFFLYSEEVDYCQRTRDAGLAVRYVPAAVATHLSGPYGGDVDLWRLVVRNRLTLFARRHSRASAAAFRAGVLVGQALRAPVSRAGRAGVAEAWAHTGRPPGFVWFAAQDWWYHNRAHSDFQLMQEVARTRPVLLVNSLGLRLPTPGRSSNPARRIGRKLRSMAKLVRRPVPGLPGYHVMTPIMLPAYGDGALARLNAWAIRLQVRVVASAIGVGRRPTVAVTIPTAWPVVRRMRRSALLFNRSDRHSEFPEANRALVAGLEDALLREADRVLYVSHQLMAEDAPVVGDRAVFLDHGVDLEHFTPADGAPARPEPELADVPRPVMGFFGGLDDYVVDMDLIAETARAIPEASLVLVGDATCSMDELERIPNVHWLGYQPYERIPALGRQFDVALMPWLDNEWIRYANPIKLKEYLALGLPVVSTDYPEVHHGGGHVAVAHDRAEFAELVRRHLTDPGDDATRRARRASVLGATWRARADQLLEIAAAAAGRP
;
A
#
# COMPACT_ATOMS: atom_id res chain seq x y z
N MET A 1 21.23 -59.30 29.08
CA MET A 1 22.46 -60.07 28.92
C MET A 1 23.57 -59.09 28.65
N LEU A 2 24.43 -58.92 29.67
CA LEU A 2 25.78 -58.38 29.66
C LEU A 2 26.69 -59.36 28.92
N PRO A 3 27.99 -59.05 28.58
CA PRO A 3 28.93 -58.24 29.37
C PRO A 3 29.95 -57.37 28.57
N TYR A 4 30.53 -56.45 29.28
CA TYR A 4 31.88 -55.87 29.19
C TYR A 4 33.03 -56.92 29.09
N PRO A 5 34.27 -56.52 28.68
CA PRO A 5 35.21 -56.11 29.70
C PRO A 5 36.24 -54.98 29.35
N LEU A 6 36.75 -54.44 30.44
CA LEU A 6 37.90 -53.57 30.70
C LEU A 6 39.28 -54.13 30.38
N LYS A 7 40.32 -53.26 30.18
CA LYS A 7 41.61 -53.19 30.85
C LYS A 7 42.42 -52.00 30.28
N GLN A 8 42.83 -51.01 31.05
CA GLN A 8 44.06 -50.89 31.91
C GLN A 8 45.37 -51.06 31.12
N ASP A 9 46.42 -50.28 31.22
CA ASP A 9 47.04 -49.26 32.08
C ASP A 9 48.30 -48.76 31.34
N ASP A 10 48.78 -47.58 31.56
CA ASP A 10 50.04 -47.27 32.26
C ASP A 10 50.53 -45.83 31.99
N THR A 11 50.53 -45.09 33.04
CA THR A 11 51.46 -44.08 33.59
C THR A 11 52.69 -43.64 32.78
N VAL A 12 52.99 -42.30 32.74
CA VAL A 12 54.07 -41.64 33.53
C VAL A 12 54.23 -40.15 33.22
N ALA A 13 54.19 -39.35 34.27
CA ALA A 13 54.93 -38.14 34.67
C ALA A 13 54.88 -36.80 33.86
N ASN A 14 54.26 -35.86 34.44
CA ASN A 14 54.76 -34.62 35.08
C ASN A 14 55.70 -33.70 34.31
N GLU A 15 55.20 -32.53 34.00
CA GLU A 15 55.91 -31.26 34.22
C GLU A 15 54.91 -30.09 34.34
N ALA A 16 54.95 -29.44 35.50
CA ALA A 16 54.19 -28.29 35.84
C ALA A 16 54.81 -27.02 35.24
N THR A 17 54.07 -26.33 34.39
CA THR A 17 54.28 -24.88 34.14
C THR A 17 52.99 -24.15 34.40
N GLY A 18 53.01 -23.30 35.41
CA GLY A 18 51.91 -22.46 35.85
C GLY A 18 51.46 -21.48 34.73
N GLY A 19 50.29 -21.78 34.17
CA GLY A 19 49.53 -20.89 33.33
C GLY A 19 48.38 -20.34 34.16
N THR A 20 48.39 -19.06 34.46
CA THR A 20 47.22 -18.30 34.95
C THR A 20 45.98 -18.66 34.14
N PRO A 21 44.81 -18.89 34.75
CA PRO A 21 43.61 -19.15 34.02
C PRO A 21 43.30 -17.90 33.18
N ARG A 22 43.35 -18.03 31.84
CA ARG A 22 42.80 -17.04 30.93
C ARG A 22 41.33 -16.90 31.26
N SER A 23 40.92 -15.71 31.67
CA SER A 23 39.51 -15.32 31.72
C SER A 23 38.82 -15.74 30.41
N PRO A 24 37.60 -16.27 30.45
CA PRO A 24 36.90 -16.62 29.23
C PRO A 24 36.88 -15.39 28.33
N GLN A 25 37.47 -15.49 27.13
CA GLN A 25 37.34 -14.46 26.11
C GLN A 25 35.84 -14.29 25.88
N ALA A 26 35.32 -13.08 26.22
CA ALA A 26 33.96 -12.71 25.87
C ALA A 26 33.74 -13.03 24.39
N ALA A 27 32.62 -13.68 24.07
CA ALA A 27 32.25 -13.93 22.67
C ALA A 27 32.24 -12.57 21.94
N PRO A 28 32.78 -12.50 20.71
CA PRO A 28 32.78 -11.22 19.98
C PRO A 28 31.37 -10.73 19.83
N HIS A 29 31.14 -9.44 20.09
CA HIS A 29 29.84 -8.80 19.88
C HIS A 29 29.32 -9.08 18.46
N PRO A 30 28.01 -9.24 18.26
CA PRO A 30 27.43 -9.37 16.91
C PRO A 30 27.77 -8.15 16.07
N PRO A 31 27.90 -8.30 14.75
CA PRO A 31 28.14 -7.15 13.89
C PRO A 31 26.95 -6.19 13.92
N VAL A 32 27.24 -4.90 13.75
CA VAL A 32 26.24 -3.82 13.85
C VAL A 32 26.15 -3.07 12.54
N HIS A 33 24.95 -3.00 12.00
CA HIS A 33 24.61 -2.11 10.90
C HIS A 33 24.07 -0.80 11.45
N VAL A 34 24.83 0.28 11.29
CA VAL A 34 24.43 1.63 11.72
C VAL A 34 23.64 2.30 10.60
N VAL A 35 22.42 2.75 10.88
CA VAL A 35 21.60 3.53 9.96
C VAL A 35 21.36 4.92 10.54
N VAL A 36 21.79 5.94 9.81
CA VAL A 36 21.59 7.36 10.14
C VAL A 36 20.66 7.97 9.10
N VAL A 37 19.57 8.57 9.55
CA VAL A 37 18.64 9.29 8.66
C VAL A 37 18.94 10.79 8.72
N THR A 38 19.16 11.42 7.56
CA THR A 38 19.47 12.85 7.47
C THR A 38 18.41 13.62 6.67
N TYR A 39 18.11 14.83 7.13
CA TYR A 39 17.35 15.84 6.40
C TYR A 39 17.78 17.22 6.85
N ASN A 40 18.54 17.95 6.02
CA ASN A 40 19.15 19.23 6.35
C ASN A 40 19.94 19.18 7.68
N SER A 41 20.88 18.24 7.76
CA SER A 41 21.58 17.89 9.00
C SER A 41 23.06 18.33 9.02
N ALA A 42 23.50 19.16 8.07
CA ALA A 42 24.91 19.54 7.92
C ALA A 42 25.52 20.16 9.18
N ALA A 43 24.72 20.86 9.99
CA ALA A 43 25.19 21.51 11.22
C ALA A 43 25.46 20.52 12.38
N VAL A 44 24.77 19.39 12.45
CA VAL A 44 24.81 18.45 13.59
C VAL A 44 25.54 17.16 13.29
N LEU A 45 25.51 16.72 12.04
CA LEU A 45 26.06 15.44 11.59
C LEU A 45 27.56 15.25 11.87
N PRO A 46 28.45 16.27 11.79
CA PRO A 46 29.87 16.09 12.10
C PRO A 46 30.14 15.56 13.50
N ALA A 47 29.35 16.03 14.49
CA ALA A 47 29.48 15.59 15.87
C ALA A 47 29.11 14.12 16.07
N LEU A 48 28.08 13.64 15.38
CA LEU A 48 27.73 12.20 15.34
C LEU A 48 28.88 11.41 14.71
N LEU A 49 29.29 11.75 13.47
CA LEU A 49 30.29 10.99 12.73
C LEU A 49 31.61 10.87 13.49
N SER A 50 32.07 11.93 14.17
CA SER A 50 33.28 11.89 14.98
C SER A 50 33.18 11.04 16.23
N SER A 51 31.96 10.71 16.70
CA SER A 51 31.72 9.90 17.89
C SER A 51 31.54 8.41 17.62
N LEU A 52 31.44 8.01 16.33
CA LEU A 52 31.13 6.61 15.98
C LEU A 52 32.23 5.64 16.39
N ASP A 53 33.50 5.96 16.13
CA ASP A 53 34.61 5.06 16.41
C ASP A 53 34.72 4.74 17.92
N ASP A 54 34.62 5.77 18.77
CA ASP A 54 34.66 5.61 20.22
C ASP A 54 33.38 4.91 20.75
N GLY A 55 32.22 5.29 20.21
CA GLY A 55 30.92 4.74 20.61
C GLY A 55 30.73 3.26 20.25
N LEU A 56 31.36 2.82 19.14
CA LEU A 56 31.33 1.45 18.62
C LEU A 56 32.64 0.69 18.88
N ALA A 57 33.52 1.20 19.75
CA ALA A 57 34.77 0.55 20.08
C ALA A 57 34.56 -0.90 20.54
N GLY A 58 35.32 -1.83 19.96
CA GLY A 58 35.20 -3.26 20.24
C GLY A 58 34.09 -4.00 19.49
N VAL A 59 33.31 -3.33 18.65
CA VAL A 59 32.24 -3.88 17.83
C VAL A 59 32.59 -3.78 16.35
N ARG A 60 32.30 -4.79 15.56
CA ARG A 60 32.39 -4.70 14.09
C ARG A 60 31.15 -3.95 13.58
N TRP A 61 31.34 -2.95 12.73
CA TRP A 61 30.22 -2.14 12.24
C TRP A 61 30.45 -1.61 10.82
N HIS A 62 29.36 -1.23 10.18
CA HIS A 62 29.35 -0.45 8.95
C HIS A 62 28.22 0.56 8.97
N LEU A 63 28.35 1.64 8.18
CA LEU A 63 27.46 2.79 8.18
C LEU A 63 26.69 2.91 6.88
N THR A 64 25.38 3.08 6.99
CA THR A 64 24.50 3.55 5.93
C THR A 64 23.88 4.89 6.34
N VAL A 65 24.09 5.93 5.55
CA VAL A 65 23.43 7.21 5.72
C VAL A 65 22.33 7.34 4.67
N VAL A 66 21.10 7.54 5.09
CA VAL A 66 19.96 7.74 4.20
C VAL A 66 19.58 9.22 4.19
N ASP A 67 19.84 9.87 3.07
CA ASP A 67 19.53 11.29 2.90
C ASP A 67 18.14 11.50 2.31
N ASN A 68 17.27 12.16 3.07
CA ASN A 68 15.89 12.48 2.71
C ASN A 68 15.78 13.76 1.87
N ALA A 69 16.62 13.89 0.83
CA ALA A 69 16.67 15.03 -0.08
C ALA A 69 17.05 16.35 0.61
N SER A 70 18.13 16.35 1.36
CA SER A 70 18.72 17.55 1.98
C SER A 70 19.14 18.58 0.93
N ARG A 71 19.10 19.86 1.32
CA ARG A 71 19.46 21.02 0.48
C ARG A 71 20.55 21.89 1.10
N ASP A 72 21.11 21.49 2.22
CA ASP A 72 22.09 22.23 3.01
C ASP A 72 23.54 21.72 2.86
N GLY A 73 23.80 20.84 1.86
CA GLY A 73 25.10 20.22 1.64
C GLY A 73 25.38 18.99 2.51
N THR A 74 24.39 18.45 3.20
CA THR A 74 24.54 17.21 4.01
C THR A 74 25.14 16.04 3.20
N PRO A 75 24.71 15.70 1.96
CA PRO A 75 25.30 14.60 1.21
C PRO A 75 26.79 14.80 0.92
N ASP A 76 27.21 16.00 0.55
CA ASP A 76 28.62 16.32 0.28
C ASP A 76 29.46 16.21 1.57
N LEU A 77 28.86 16.54 2.69
CA LEU A 77 29.49 16.42 4.01
C LEU A 77 29.73 14.94 4.36
N VAL A 78 28.74 14.08 4.14
CA VAL A 78 28.88 12.63 4.33
C VAL A 78 30.02 12.07 3.48
N ALA A 79 30.06 12.41 2.19
CA ALA A 79 31.11 11.95 1.28
C ALA A 79 32.52 12.37 1.71
N ARG A 80 32.67 13.52 2.38
CA ARG A 80 33.96 14.01 2.88
C ARG A 80 34.37 13.41 4.23
N LEU A 81 33.41 13.30 5.18
CA LEU A 81 33.72 12.91 6.57
C LEU A 81 33.58 11.42 6.83
N ALA A 82 32.82 10.71 6.00
CA ALA A 82 32.62 9.26 6.11
C ALA A 82 32.62 8.61 4.71
N PRO A 83 33.76 8.63 3.99
CA PRO A 83 33.83 8.11 2.61
C PRO A 83 33.55 6.61 2.50
N GLU A 84 33.74 5.85 3.58
CA GLU A 84 33.38 4.42 3.64
C GLU A 84 31.88 4.19 3.81
N ALA A 85 31.10 5.21 4.23
CA ALA A 85 29.68 5.07 4.46
C ALA A 85 28.93 4.87 3.15
N ARG A 86 27.94 3.99 3.17
CA ARG A 86 26.99 3.90 2.08
C ARG A 86 26.00 5.07 2.16
N LEU A 87 26.04 5.97 1.20
CA LEU A 87 25.07 7.04 1.07
C LEU A 87 23.90 6.58 0.17
N VAL A 88 22.68 6.62 0.71
CA VAL A 88 21.43 6.32 0.00
C VAL A 88 20.63 7.60 -0.16
N ALA A 89 20.52 8.11 -1.38
CA ALA A 89 19.68 9.26 -1.68
C ALA A 89 18.23 8.82 -1.95
N SER A 90 17.29 9.27 -1.12
CA SER A 90 15.87 8.92 -1.25
C SER A 90 15.15 9.65 -2.40
N GLY A 91 15.76 10.70 -2.96
CA GLY A 91 15.19 11.54 -4.03
C GLY A 91 14.04 12.46 -3.58
N ARG A 92 13.44 12.18 -2.42
CA ARG A 92 12.37 12.98 -1.78
C ARG A 92 12.46 12.82 -0.26
N ASN A 93 11.88 13.74 0.49
CA ASN A 93 11.69 13.50 1.92
C ASN A 93 10.52 12.51 2.11
N ALA A 94 10.86 11.23 2.29
CA ALA A 94 9.90 10.15 2.47
C ALA A 94 9.45 9.95 3.93
N GLY A 95 10.05 10.67 4.88
CA GLY A 95 9.84 10.51 6.32
C GLY A 95 10.85 9.57 6.98
N TYR A 96 10.80 9.52 8.33
CA TYR A 96 11.82 8.83 9.13
C TYR A 96 11.71 7.30 9.00
N ALA A 97 10.51 6.74 9.13
CA ALA A 97 10.27 5.29 9.01
C ALA A 97 10.69 4.74 7.64
N ALA A 98 10.32 5.42 6.54
CA ALA A 98 10.69 5.01 5.18
C ALA A 98 12.21 5.05 4.96
N ALA A 99 12.89 6.05 5.52
CA ALA A 99 14.34 6.15 5.43
C ALA A 99 15.04 5.03 6.24
N ILE A 100 14.53 4.70 7.44
CA ILE A 100 15.05 3.55 8.22
C ILE A 100 14.90 2.26 7.42
N ASN A 101 13.72 2.00 6.84
CA ASN A 101 13.47 0.81 6.02
C ASN A 101 14.42 0.75 4.81
N ALA A 102 14.62 1.88 4.12
CA ALA A 102 15.54 1.96 2.99
C ALA A 102 16.99 1.66 3.41
N GLY A 103 17.44 2.20 4.53
CA GLY A 103 18.77 1.94 5.09
C GLY A 103 18.95 0.49 5.52
N ALA A 104 17.99 -0.04 6.28
CA ALA A 104 18.04 -1.38 6.85
C ALA A 104 18.19 -2.52 5.82
N ARG A 105 17.72 -2.31 4.59
CA ARG A 105 17.86 -3.27 3.47
C ARG A 105 19.31 -3.51 3.02
N HIS A 106 20.25 -2.69 3.47
CA HIS A 106 21.68 -2.80 3.13
C HIS A 106 22.50 -3.55 4.19
N GLY A 107 21.89 -3.94 5.32
CA GLY A 107 22.50 -4.80 6.33
C GLY A 107 22.20 -6.29 6.12
N ALA A 108 23.01 -7.13 6.75
CA ALA A 108 22.75 -8.58 6.76
C ALA A 108 21.64 -8.94 7.76
N PRO A 109 20.95 -10.07 7.56
CA PRO A 109 19.85 -10.49 8.46
C PRO A 109 20.28 -10.72 9.92
N ASP A 110 21.52 -11.16 10.14
CA ASP A 110 22.11 -11.49 11.45
C ASP A 110 22.77 -10.32 12.17
N GLU A 111 22.77 -9.12 11.58
CA GLU A 111 23.32 -7.92 12.19
C GLU A 111 22.33 -7.23 13.11
N VAL A 112 22.82 -6.67 14.21
CA VAL A 112 22.08 -5.71 15.03
C VAL A 112 21.88 -4.43 14.22
N LEU A 113 20.64 -3.96 14.10
CA LEU A 113 20.34 -2.67 13.47
C LEU A 113 20.41 -1.57 14.51
N LEU A 114 21.36 -0.64 14.35
CA LEU A 114 21.50 0.54 15.20
C LEU A 114 20.97 1.78 14.45
N VAL A 115 19.80 2.26 14.85
CA VAL A 115 19.18 3.46 14.28
C VAL A 115 19.61 4.67 15.10
N LEU A 116 20.14 5.70 14.43
CA LEU A 116 20.63 6.93 15.06
C LEU A 116 20.02 8.19 14.40
N ASN A 117 19.65 9.15 15.24
CA ASN A 117 19.40 10.51 14.79
C ASN A 117 20.72 11.21 14.43
N PRO A 118 20.72 12.17 13.50
CA PRO A 118 21.94 12.85 13.06
C PRO A 118 22.53 13.83 14.11
N ASP A 119 21.76 14.15 15.16
CA ASP A 119 22.12 15.07 16.26
C ASP A 119 22.46 14.34 17.57
N VAL A 120 22.92 13.11 17.47
CA VAL A 120 23.37 12.29 18.59
C VAL A 120 24.91 12.24 18.62
N GLN A 121 25.50 12.12 19.80
CA GLN A 121 26.91 11.79 20.03
C GLN A 121 26.97 10.55 20.92
N LEU A 122 27.61 9.50 20.45
CA LEU A 122 27.82 8.28 21.25
C LEU A 122 29.00 8.47 22.22
N HIS A 123 28.83 8.05 23.46
CA HIS A 123 29.96 7.98 24.41
C HIS A 123 30.71 6.64 24.24
N PRO A 124 32.00 6.60 24.65
CA PRO A 124 32.80 5.37 24.53
C PRO A 124 32.12 4.16 25.13
N GLY A 125 32.10 3.05 24.37
CA GLY A 125 31.49 1.77 24.77
C GLY A 125 29.94 1.74 24.77
N CYS A 126 29.28 2.78 24.31
CA CYS A 126 27.81 2.85 24.28
C CYS A 126 27.19 1.65 23.57
N VAL A 127 27.67 1.33 22.37
CA VAL A 127 27.07 0.28 21.55
C VAL A 127 27.42 -1.11 22.07
N ALA A 128 28.61 -1.31 22.64
CA ALA A 128 28.98 -2.56 23.31
C ALA A 128 27.97 -2.89 24.44
N ALA A 129 27.65 -1.91 25.30
CA ALA A 129 26.68 -2.10 26.37
C ALA A 129 25.25 -2.38 25.85
N LEU A 130 24.85 -1.79 24.71
CA LEU A 130 23.57 -2.09 24.06
C LEU A 130 23.54 -3.50 23.48
N THR A 131 24.61 -3.93 22.80
CA THR A 131 24.71 -5.28 22.24
C THR A 131 24.76 -6.37 23.33
N ASP A 132 25.42 -6.10 24.46
CA ASP A 132 25.38 -6.99 25.63
C ASP A 132 23.96 -7.21 26.15
N ALA A 133 23.17 -6.14 26.22
CA ALA A 133 21.77 -6.26 26.64
C ALA A 133 20.92 -7.06 25.64
N LEU A 134 21.25 -7.03 24.34
CA LEU A 134 20.57 -7.81 23.30
C LEU A 134 20.98 -9.29 23.30
N ALA A 135 21.99 -9.69 24.05
CA ALA A 135 22.34 -11.10 24.25
C ALA A 135 21.25 -11.88 25.03
N ASP A 136 20.39 -11.19 25.80
CA ASP A 136 19.17 -11.80 26.35
C ASP A 136 18.13 -11.95 25.21
N PRO A 137 17.74 -13.20 24.84
CA PRO A 137 16.82 -13.43 23.73
C PRO A 137 15.41 -12.84 23.94
N ARG A 138 15.07 -12.42 25.15
CA ARG A 138 13.81 -11.73 25.46
C ARG A 138 13.87 -10.24 25.13
N VAL A 139 15.06 -9.68 24.87
CA VAL A 139 15.25 -8.27 24.54
C VAL A 139 15.25 -8.07 23.03
N GLY A 140 14.26 -7.36 22.53
CA GLY A 140 14.16 -7.01 21.12
C GLY A 140 14.81 -5.69 20.77
N ILE A 141 14.73 -4.70 21.68
CA ILE A 141 15.30 -3.36 21.51
C ILE A 141 16.07 -2.98 22.77
N ALA A 142 17.27 -2.42 22.61
CA ALA A 142 18.03 -1.81 23.69
C ALA A 142 18.19 -0.31 23.43
N VAL A 143 17.98 0.51 24.49
CA VAL A 143 18.05 1.96 24.44
C VAL A 143 18.98 2.53 25.51
N PRO A 144 19.79 3.57 25.19
CA PRO A 144 20.76 4.12 26.12
C PRO A 144 20.13 5.16 27.06
N ARG A 145 20.92 5.57 28.03
CA ARG A 145 20.71 6.80 28.77
C ARG A 145 21.07 7.98 27.90
N LEU A 146 20.06 8.77 27.54
CA LEU A 146 20.28 10.03 26.84
C LEU A 146 20.63 11.13 27.84
N VAL A 147 21.63 11.94 27.49
CA VAL A 147 22.00 13.15 28.26
C VAL A 147 21.89 14.37 27.36
N GLY A 148 21.58 15.50 27.94
CA GLY A 148 21.64 16.80 27.26
C GLY A 148 23.07 17.32 27.10
N PRO A 149 23.26 18.45 26.38
CA PRO A 149 24.58 19.09 26.25
C PRO A 149 25.19 19.55 27.59
N ASP A 150 24.36 19.69 28.61
CA ASP A 150 24.73 19.99 29.98
C ASP A 150 25.11 18.75 30.82
N GLY A 151 25.08 17.56 30.21
CA GLY A 151 25.34 16.28 30.88
C GLY A 151 24.18 15.78 31.75
N ALA A 152 23.11 16.54 31.89
CA ALA A 152 21.94 16.10 32.65
C ALA A 152 21.18 14.99 31.92
N THR A 153 20.69 13.96 32.67
CA THR A 153 19.88 12.88 32.07
C THR A 153 18.60 13.44 31.48
N ALA A 154 18.43 13.26 30.19
CA ALA A 154 17.22 13.62 29.48
C ALA A 154 16.12 12.55 29.72
N PRO A 155 14.89 12.93 30.04
CA PRO A 155 13.80 11.97 30.26
C PRO A 155 13.33 11.39 28.92
N SER A 156 13.99 10.33 28.45
CA SER A 156 13.77 9.66 27.16
C SER A 156 12.75 8.51 27.23
N LEU A 157 12.52 7.96 28.43
CA LEU A 157 11.58 6.87 28.61
C LEU A 157 10.13 7.34 28.68
N ARG A 158 9.23 6.53 28.17
CA ARG A 158 7.81 6.84 28.07
C ARG A 158 6.95 5.63 28.46
N ARG A 159 5.72 5.92 28.95
CA ARG A 159 4.63 4.97 29.11
C ARG A 159 3.73 4.98 27.89
N ASP A 160 3.01 3.89 27.69
CA ASP A 160 2.00 3.82 26.64
C ASP A 160 0.97 4.95 26.75
N PRO A 161 0.53 5.51 25.62
CA PRO A 161 -0.56 6.46 25.60
C PRO A 161 -1.84 5.85 26.20
N SER A 162 -2.51 6.57 27.08
CA SER A 162 -3.76 6.16 27.70
C SER A 162 -4.77 7.29 27.80
N VAL A 163 -6.06 6.97 27.91
CA VAL A 163 -7.10 7.98 28.18
C VAL A 163 -6.78 8.76 29.47
N ALA A 164 -6.32 8.03 30.50
CA ALA A 164 -5.98 8.64 31.79
C ALA A 164 -4.80 9.62 31.67
N SER A 165 -3.75 9.27 30.95
CA SER A 165 -2.59 10.17 30.72
C SER A 165 -3.00 11.41 29.93
N ALA A 166 -3.81 11.26 28.87
CA ALA A 166 -4.28 12.39 28.06
C ALA A 166 -5.06 13.42 28.88
N TRP A 167 -5.97 12.95 29.75
CA TRP A 167 -6.74 13.83 30.63
C TRP A 167 -5.92 14.41 31.79
N ALA A 168 -5.01 13.63 32.38
CA ALA A 168 -4.11 14.14 33.41
C ALA A 168 -3.19 15.26 32.84
N GLU A 169 -2.61 15.05 31.67
CA GLU A 169 -1.79 16.07 31.00
C GLU A 169 -2.60 17.31 30.58
N ALA A 170 -3.88 17.12 30.22
CA ALA A 170 -4.78 18.22 29.88
C ALA A 170 -5.08 19.12 31.09
N LEU A 171 -5.47 18.51 32.20
CA LEU A 171 -5.99 19.22 33.38
C LEU A 171 -4.89 19.70 34.33
N LEU A 172 -3.84 18.90 34.52
CA LEU A 172 -2.77 19.20 35.47
C LEU A 172 -1.55 19.85 34.82
N GLY A 173 -1.45 19.77 33.48
CA GLY A 173 -0.26 20.11 32.72
C GLY A 173 0.80 18.99 32.80
N GLY A 174 1.62 18.87 31.73
CA GLY A 174 2.54 17.75 31.57
C GLY A 174 3.52 17.54 32.73
N ARG A 175 4.12 18.62 33.27
CA ARG A 175 5.07 18.52 34.38
C ARG A 175 4.45 17.98 35.68
N ARG A 176 3.23 18.45 36.07
CA ARG A 176 2.55 17.97 37.29
C ARG A 176 2.03 16.54 37.08
N ALA A 177 1.45 16.24 35.91
CA ALA A 177 1.01 14.88 35.56
C ALA A 177 2.18 13.89 35.60
N ALA A 178 3.38 14.28 35.11
CA ALA A 178 4.58 13.45 35.14
C ALA A 178 5.05 13.16 36.58
N ARG A 179 5.09 14.18 37.46
CA ARG A 179 5.42 14.01 38.88
C ARG A 179 4.46 13.06 39.60
N LEU A 180 3.20 13.06 39.21
CA LEU A 180 2.17 12.15 39.73
C LEU A 180 2.17 10.79 39.05
N ARG A 181 3.15 10.49 38.17
CA ARG A 181 3.26 9.26 37.36
C ARG A 181 2.03 9.00 36.48
N ARG A 182 1.32 10.08 36.09
CA ARG A 182 0.10 10.04 35.25
C ARG A 182 0.30 10.63 33.85
N ALA A 183 1.53 11.00 33.46
CA ALA A 183 1.89 11.40 32.11
C ALA A 183 2.55 10.24 31.37
N GLU A 184 2.63 10.35 30.04
CA GLU A 184 3.40 9.43 29.22
C GLU A 184 4.90 9.55 29.52
N GLN A 185 5.42 10.74 29.75
CA GLN A 185 6.83 10.98 30.06
C GLN A 185 7.20 10.46 31.44
N VAL A 186 8.26 9.63 31.52
CA VAL A 186 8.86 9.20 32.79
C VAL A 186 9.90 10.24 33.22
N THR A 187 9.62 10.92 34.33
CA THR A 187 10.52 11.98 34.88
C THR A 187 11.09 11.62 36.23
N ASP A 188 10.82 10.42 36.76
CA ASP A 188 11.39 9.93 38.01
C ASP A 188 12.88 9.61 37.82
N PRO A 189 13.80 10.32 38.48
CA PRO A 189 15.22 10.06 38.35
C PRO A 189 15.63 8.62 38.68
N GLY A 190 14.93 7.99 39.63
CA GLY A 190 15.18 6.60 40.00
C GLY A 190 14.98 5.60 38.85
N ALA A 191 14.11 5.93 37.88
CA ALA A 191 13.91 5.11 36.69
C ALA A 191 15.11 5.10 35.73
N TYR A 192 16.06 6.01 35.92
CA TYR A 192 17.25 6.13 35.04
C TYR A 192 18.52 5.58 35.67
N THR A 193 18.46 4.93 36.85
CA THR A 193 19.61 4.46 37.57
C THR A 193 19.99 3.00 37.36
N HIS A 194 19.04 2.17 36.90
CA HIS A 194 19.25 0.71 36.73
C HIS A 194 18.58 0.19 35.45
N PRO A 195 19.04 -0.92 34.88
CA PRO A 195 18.41 -1.55 33.72
C PRO A 195 17.00 -2.04 34.05
N HIS A 196 16.04 -1.78 33.13
CA HIS A 196 14.67 -2.29 33.23
C HIS A 196 13.97 -2.23 31.88
N ASP A 197 12.81 -2.87 31.80
CA ASP A 197 12.00 -2.85 30.59
C ASP A 197 11.10 -1.61 30.58
N ALA A 198 11.11 -0.87 29.49
CA ALA A 198 10.27 0.32 29.25
C ALA A 198 9.13 0.01 28.31
N ASP A 199 8.05 0.80 28.37
CA ASP A 199 6.99 0.68 27.38
C ASP A 199 7.49 1.11 25.99
N TRP A 200 8.17 2.27 25.95
CA TRP A 200 8.88 2.75 24.76
C TRP A 200 9.88 3.86 25.14
N ALA A 201 10.75 4.18 24.20
CA ALA A 201 11.73 5.26 24.36
C ALA A 201 11.78 6.13 23.09
N THR A 202 12.30 7.35 23.22
CA THR A 202 12.48 8.24 22.06
C THR A 202 13.46 7.63 21.06
N GLY A 203 13.16 7.79 19.77
CA GLY A 203 13.86 7.15 18.64
C GLY A 203 15.26 7.68 18.32
N ALA A 204 15.90 8.43 19.23
CA ALA A 204 17.21 9.03 18.98
C ALA A 204 18.33 8.00 18.83
N VAL A 205 18.27 6.90 19.61
CA VAL A 205 19.21 5.76 19.56
C VAL A 205 18.43 4.48 19.88
N LEU A 206 18.37 3.56 18.93
CA LEU A 206 17.68 2.28 19.08
C LEU A 206 18.59 1.16 18.53
N ALA A 207 19.02 0.24 19.38
CA ALA A 207 19.67 -1.00 18.95
C ALA A 207 18.63 -2.12 18.89
N ILE A 208 18.45 -2.71 17.72
CA ILE A 208 17.38 -3.66 17.41
C ILE A 208 17.98 -5.01 17.09
N ALA A 209 17.59 -6.04 17.84
CA ALA A 209 18.06 -7.41 17.63
C ALA A 209 17.58 -7.99 16.29
N PRO A 210 18.34 -8.87 15.62
CA PRO A 210 17.91 -9.58 14.41
C PRO A 210 16.57 -10.29 14.60
N ALA A 211 16.39 -11.05 15.67
CA ALA A 211 15.13 -11.74 15.97
C ALA A 211 13.93 -10.80 16.14
N CYS A 212 14.17 -9.57 16.60
CA CYS A 212 13.12 -8.55 16.68
C CYS A 212 12.73 -8.05 15.28
N ARG A 213 13.69 -7.82 14.39
CA ARG A 213 13.43 -7.41 13.00
C ARG A 213 12.60 -8.47 12.27
N ASP A 214 12.94 -9.75 12.45
CA ASP A 214 12.20 -10.85 11.84
C ASP A 214 10.77 -10.97 12.38
N ALA A 215 10.58 -10.79 13.68
CA ALA A 215 9.27 -10.91 14.32
C ALA A 215 8.35 -9.70 14.06
N VAL A 216 8.90 -8.49 13.95
CA VAL A 216 8.15 -7.22 13.87
C VAL A 216 8.02 -6.73 12.43
N GLY A 217 9.01 -7.01 11.58
CA GLY A 217 9.07 -6.54 10.20
C GLY A 217 9.45 -5.06 10.09
N ASP A 218 9.08 -4.47 8.96
CA ASP A 218 9.40 -3.09 8.61
C ASP A 218 8.72 -2.07 9.52
N TRP A 219 9.30 -0.86 9.58
CA TRP A 219 8.69 0.32 10.20
C TRP A 219 7.44 0.76 9.42
N ASP A 220 6.42 1.25 10.13
CA ASP A 220 5.19 1.73 9.49
C ASP A 220 5.41 3.12 8.86
N GLU A 221 5.60 3.15 7.56
CA GLU A 221 5.85 4.36 6.77
C GLU A 221 4.67 5.35 6.73
N SER A 222 3.49 4.94 7.20
CA SER A 222 2.35 5.86 7.33
C SER A 222 2.54 6.91 8.43
N PHE A 223 3.51 6.71 9.32
CA PHE A 223 4.03 7.74 10.22
C PHE A 223 5.22 8.42 9.52
N PHE A 224 4.99 9.61 8.99
CA PHE A 224 6.03 10.38 8.33
C PHE A 224 7.16 10.78 9.28
N LEU A 225 6.82 11.26 10.47
CA LEU A 225 7.71 11.64 11.56
C LEU A 225 6.91 11.69 12.86
N TYR A 226 7.47 11.21 13.97
CA TYR A 226 6.86 11.04 15.30
C TYR A 226 5.80 9.92 15.34
N SER A 227 5.85 9.12 16.36
CA SER A 227 5.06 7.93 16.68
C SER A 227 5.45 6.65 15.93
N GLU A 228 6.35 6.68 14.96
CA GLU A 228 6.91 5.49 14.32
C GLU A 228 7.71 4.63 15.30
N GLU A 229 8.50 5.26 16.18
CA GLU A 229 9.24 4.59 17.23
C GLU A 229 8.30 3.99 18.30
N VAL A 230 7.21 4.68 18.59
CA VAL A 230 6.19 4.18 19.53
C VAL A 230 5.50 2.95 18.98
N ASP A 231 5.10 3.00 17.71
CA ASP A 231 4.48 1.87 16.99
C ASP A 231 5.43 0.67 16.95
N TYR A 232 6.71 0.90 16.62
CA TYR A 232 7.69 -0.17 16.52
C TYR A 232 7.95 -0.81 17.90
N CYS A 233 8.14 -0.03 18.97
CA CYS A 233 8.27 -0.53 20.33
C CYS A 233 7.02 -1.30 20.80
N GLN A 234 5.82 -0.84 20.45
CA GLN A 234 4.58 -1.53 20.80
C GLN A 234 4.47 -2.89 20.06
N ARG A 235 4.79 -2.94 18.76
CA ARG A 235 4.83 -4.20 17.99
C ARG A 235 5.89 -5.17 18.50
N THR A 236 7.04 -4.66 18.94
CA THR A 236 8.07 -5.47 19.62
C THR A 236 7.53 -6.16 20.87
N ARG A 237 6.79 -5.42 21.71
CA ARG A 237 6.18 -6.00 22.93
C ARG A 237 5.01 -6.93 22.60
N ASP A 238 4.23 -6.67 21.57
CA ASP A 238 3.18 -7.57 21.08
C ASP A 238 3.77 -8.93 20.60
N ALA A 239 5.01 -8.89 20.06
CA ALA A 239 5.75 -10.09 19.70
C ALA A 239 6.39 -10.82 20.90
N GLY A 240 6.16 -10.34 22.14
CA GLY A 240 6.68 -10.95 23.37
C GLY A 240 8.13 -10.55 23.71
N LEU A 241 8.69 -9.55 23.03
CA LEU A 241 10.05 -9.05 23.24
C LEU A 241 10.05 -7.77 24.07
N ALA A 242 11.12 -7.53 24.82
CA ALA A 242 11.26 -6.35 25.68
C ALA A 242 11.97 -5.19 24.99
N VAL A 243 11.62 -3.96 25.41
CA VAL A 243 12.40 -2.74 25.16
C VAL A 243 13.21 -2.43 26.40
N ARG A 244 14.52 -2.75 26.40
CA ARG A 244 15.41 -2.68 27.54
C ARG A 244 16.11 -1.33 27.62
N TYR A 245 15.94 -0.62 28.74
CA TYR A 245 16.75 0.54 29.08
C TYR A 245 18.09 0.12 29.67
N VAL A 246 19.18 0.66 29.15
CA VAL A 246 20.58 0.33 29.50
C VAL A 246 21.32 1.58 29.97
N PRO A 247 21.35 1.88 31.28
CA PRO A 247 21.96 3.11 31.79
C PRO A 247 23.50 3.19 31.62
N ALA A 248 24.17 2.04 31.43
CA ALA A 248 25.60 1.98 31.14
C ALA A 248 25.93 2.48 29.73
N ALA A 249 25.00 2.30 28.77
CA ALA A 249 25.09 2.90 27.45
C ALA A 249 24.71 4.38 27.55
N VAL A 250 25.57 5.28 27.10
CA VAL A 250 25.33 6.73 27.20
C VAL A 250 25.44 7.37 25.81
N ALA A 251 24.53 8.27 25.49
CA ALA A 251 24.58 9.09 24.29
C ALA A 251 24.09 10.52 24.60
N THR A 252 24.76 11.53 24.04
CA THR A 252 24.29 12.89 24.10
C THR A 252 23.34 13.17 22.94
N HIS A 253 22.19 13.80 23.22
CA HIS A 253 21.23 14.25 22.20
C HIS A 253 21.20 15.78 22.21
N LEU A 254 21.65 16.39 21.11
CA LEU A 254 21.95 17.83 21.04
C LEU A 254 20.69 18.69 20.88
N SER A 255 19.65 18.17 20.25
CA SER A 255 18.44 18.94 19.98
C SER A 255 17.37 18.70 21.04
N GLY A 256 16.70 19.76 21.42
CA GLY A 256 15.50 19.67 22.27
C GLY A 256 14.25 19.28 21.44
N PRO A 257 13.17 18.85 22.12
CA PRO A 257 11.96 18.43 21.44
C PRO A 257 11.31 19.59 20.65
N TYR A 258 11.04 19.37 19.37
CA TYR A 258 10.16 20.15 18.48
C TYR A 258 10.58 21.55 18.04
N GLY A 259 11.70 22.10 18.44
CA GLY A 259 12.26 23.39 17.95
C GLY A 259 11.29 24.59 17.84
N GLY A 260 10.08 24.51 18.40
CA GLY A 260 9.02 25.52 18.27
C GLY A 260 8.23 25.50 16.94
N ASP A 261 8.52 24.57 16.04
CA ASP A 261 7.84 24.45 14.76
C ASP A 261 6.36 24.01 14.93
N VAL A 262 5.46 24.83 14.40
CA VAL A 262 4.00 24.64 14.53
C VAL A 262 3.52 23.46 13.67
N ASP A 263 4.14 23.22 12.53
CA ASP A 263 3.73 22.15 11.61
C ASP A 263 4.21 20.79 12.12
N LEU A 264 5.40 20.73 12.70
CA LEU A 264 5.86 19.54 13.43
C LEU A 264 4.94 19.23 14.62
N TRP A 265 4.47 20.26 15.33
CA TRP A 265 3.51 20.05 16.43
C TRP A 265 2.16 19.49 15.96
N ARG A 266 1.66 19.96 14.82
CA ARG A 266 0.45 19.38 14.20
C ARG A 266 0.64 17.89 13.92
N LEU A 267 1.81 17.54 13.40
CA LEU A 267 2.14 16.15 13.08
C LEU A 267 2.17 15.27 14.33
N VAL A 268 2.80 15.75 15.43
CA VAL A 268 2.78 15.08 16.74
C VAL A 268 1.35 14.80 17.21
N VAL A 269 0.49 15.83 17.17
CA VAL A 269 -0.92 15.68 17.62
C VAL A 269 -1.67 14.67 16.74
N ARG A 270 -1.50 14.76 15.42
CA ARG A 270 -2.13 13.85 14.46
C ARG A 270 -1.70 12.41 14.69
N ASN A 271 -0.39 12.17 14.73
CA ASN A 271 0.16 10.82 14.81
C ASN A 271 -0.15 10.17 16.16
N ARG A 272 -0.10 10.92 17.25
CA ARG A 272 -0.52 10.45 18.59
C ARG A 272 -1.99 10.00 18.60
N LEU A 273 -2.89 10.75 17.96
CA LEU A 273 -4.29 10.37 17.81
C LEU A 273 -4.47 9.14 16.92
N THR A 274 -3.70 9.05 15.83
CA THR A 274 -3.72 7.93 14.89
C THR A 274 -3.24 6.65 15.56
N LEU A 275 -2.09 6.69 16.24
CA LEU A 275 -1.51 5.56 16.96
C LEU A 275 -2.50 5.00 17.97
N PHE A 276 -3.08 5.89 18.84
CA PHE A 276 -4.03 5.46 19.83
C PHE A 276 -5.30 4.85 19.22
N ALA A 277 -5.84 5.46 18.17
CA ALA A 277 -7.07 5.00 17.54
C ALA A 277 -6.94 3.66 16.81
N ARG A 278 -5.72 3.28 16.37
CA ARG A 278 -5.46 1.98 15.73
C ARG A 278 -5.60 0.80 16.69
N ARG A 279 -5.21 1.01 17.93
CA ARG A 279 -5.09 -0.07 18.95
C ARG A 279 -6.26 -0.11 19.93
N HIS A 280 -7.18 0.88 19.89
CA HIS A 280 -8.23 1.02 20.89
C HIS A 280 -9.63 1.09 20.26
N SER A 281 -10.65 0.83 21.07
CA SER A 281 -12.06 0.95 20.66
C SER A 281 -12.41 2.39 20.24
N ARG A 282 -13.47 2.55 19.45
CA ARG A 282 -13.97 3.87 19.04
C ARG A 282 -14.28 4.80 20.22
N ALA A 283 -14.87 4.25 21.30
CA ALA A 283 -15.19 5.01 22.50
C ALA A 283 -13.92 5.49 23.22
N SER A 284 -12.94 4.60 23.41
CA SER A 284 -11.65 4.93 24.02
C SER A 284 -10.88 5.96 23.18
N ALA A 285 -10.84 5.81 21.86
CA ALA A 285 -10.20 6.77 20.96
C ALA A 285 -10.88 8.15 20.99
N ALA A 286 -12.21 8.19 21.09
CA ALA A 286 -12.94 9.45 21.24
C ALA A 286 -12.65 10.13 22.60
N ALA A 287 -12.59 9.36 23.69
CA ALA A 287 -12.24 9.87 25.02
C ALA A 287 -10.79 10.39 25.08
N PHE A 288 -9.84 9.66 24.48
CA PHE A 288 -8.44 10.10 24.35
C PHE A 288 -8.33 11.40 23.57
N ARG A 289 -8.98 11.46 22.38
CA ARG A 289 -9.03 12.67 21.55
C ARG A 289 -9.63 13.85 22.29
N ALA A 290 -10.69 13.65 23.07
CA ALA A 290 -11.29 14.71 23.90
C ALA A 290 -10.29 15.25 24.92
N GLY A 291 -9.52 14.39 25.59
CA GLY A 291 -8.46 14.80 26.52
C GLY A 291 -7.38 15.62 25.80
N VAL A 292 -6.88 15.14 24.65
CA VAL A 292 -5.89 15.88 23.85
C VAL A 292 -6.45 17.23 23.39
N LEU A 293 -7.70 17.30 22.90
CA LEU A 293 -8.36 18.52 22.45
C LEU A 293 -8.47 19.54 23.59
N VAL A 294 -8.91 19.11 24.78
CA VAL A 294 -9.01 19.99 25.99
C VAL A 294 -7.63 20.50 26.35
N GLY A 295 -6.61 19.63 26.38
CA GLY A 295 -5.24 20.05 26.70
C GLY A 295 -4.67 21.06 25.71
N GLN A 296 -4.95 20.94 24.40
CA GLN A 296 -4.57 21.92 23.41
C GLN A 296 -5.36 23.22 23.54
N ALA A 297 -6.67 23.13 23.82
CA ALA A 297 -7.54 24.30 24.01
C ALA A 297 -7.11 25.16 25.20
N LEU A 298 -6.73 24.55 26.33
CA LEU A 298 -6.21 25.28 27.49
C LEU A 298 -4.87 26.00 27.22
N ARG A 299 -4.07 25.52 26.25
CA ARG A 299 -2.81 26.16 25.82
C ARG A 299 -2.99 27.18 24.68
N ALA A 300 -4.11 27.12 23.96
CA ALA A 300 -4.36 27.93 22.76
C ALA A 300 -4.28 29.45 23.00
N PRO A 301 -4.71 30.03 24.14
CA PRO A 301 -4.61 31.47 24.39
C PRO A 301 -3.16 31.98 24.35
N VAL A 302 -2.22 31.19 24.87
CA VAL A 302 -0.81 31.62 25.07
C VAL A 302 0.19 30.98 24.09
N SER A 303 -0.26 30.04 23.24
CA SER A 303 0.64 29.27 22.37
C SER A 303 0.10 29.12 20.94
N ARG A 304 0.95 29.46 19.95
CA ARG A 304 0.68 29.18 18.53
C ARG A 304 0.53 27.69 18.28
N ALA A 305 1.39 26.86 18.88
CA ALA A 305 1.33 25.41 18.81
C ALA A 305 0.02 24.88 19.43
N GLY A 306 -0.45 25.45 20.56
CA GLY A 306 -1.73 25.11 21.15
C GLY A 306 -2.92 25.36 20.20
N ARG A 307 -2.95 26.52 19.53
CA ARG A 307 -3.99 26.83 18.52
C ARG A 307 -3.96 25.85 17.34
N ALA A 308 -2.77 25.56 16.83
CA ALA A 308 -2.59 24.57 15.76
C ALA A 308 -3.02 23.15 16.19
N GLY A 309 -2.67 22.76 17.42
CA GLY A 309 -3.06 21.50 18.02
C GLY A 309 -4.59 21.35 18.18
N VAL A 310 -5.30 22.46 18.55
CA VAL A 310 -6.78 22.45 18.58
C VAL A 310 -7.33 22.20 17.20
N ALA A 311 -6.85 22.92 16.18
CA ALA A 311 -7.31 22.77 14.82
C ALA A 311 -7.09 21.32 14.31
N GLU A 312 -5.90 20.77 14.59
CA GLU A 312 -5.56 19.41 14.21
C GLU A 312 -6.40 18.36 14.95
N ALA A 313 -6.49 18.44 16.28
CA ALA A 313 -7.27 17.50 17.08
C ALA A 313 -8.77 17.58 16.80
N TRP A 314 -9.26 18.75 16.36
CA TRP A 314 -10.64 18.91 15.90
C TRP A 314 -10.88 18.29 14.53
N ALA A 315 -9.98 18.50 13.60
CA ALA A 315 -10.10 18.01 12.23
C ALA A 315 -9.83 16.50 12.12
N HIS A 316 -8.88 15.99 12.92
CA HIS A 316 -8.38 14.63 12.83
C HIS A 316 -9.05 13.71 13.86
N THR A 317 -9.64 12.62 13.38
CA THR A 317 -10.36 11.64 14.24
C THR A 317 -9.48 10.52 14.78
N GLY A 318 -8.16 10.60 14.54
CA GLY A 318 -7.21 9.53 14.87
C GLY A 318 -7.20 8.38 13.86
N ARG A 319 -8.07 8.43 12.87
CA ARG A 319 -8.10 7.45 11.78
C ARG A 319 -7.87 8.17 10.46
N PRO A 320 -7.07 7.61 9.57
CA PRO A 320 -6.92 8.18 8.26
C PRO A 320 -8.28 8.21 7.55
N PRO A 321 -8.54 9.22 6.70
CA PRO A 321 -9.78 9.32 5.98
C PRO A 321 -10.01 8.08 5.12
N GLY A 322 -11.23 7.60 5.11
CA GLY A 322 -11.67 6.54 4.22
C GLY A 322 -11.97 7.09 2.82
N PHE A 323 -12.41 6.18 1.95
CA PHE A 323 -12.75 6.48 0.57
C PHE A 323 -14.26 6.48 0.33
N VAL A 324 -14.71 7.41 -0.50
CA VAL A 324 -16.02 7.35 -1.17
C VAL A 324 -15.72 7.24 -2.67
N TRP A 325 -16.00 6.09 -3.27
CA TRP A 325 -15.70 5.81 -4.67
C TRP A 325 -16.99 5.68 -5.49
N PHE A 326 -17.19 6.57 -6.45
CA PHE A 326 -18.31 6.50 -7.38
C PHE A 326 -17.89 5.65 -8.59
N ALA A 327 -18.29 4.38 -8.57
CA ALA A 327 -17.90 3.38 -9.55
C ALA A 327 -18.62 3.57 -10.90
N ALA A 328 -17.99 3.13 -11.97
CA ALA A 328 -18.59 3.10 -13.30
C ALA A 328 -19.68 2.04 -13.42
N GLN A 329 -19.58 0.95 -12.67
CA GLN A 329 -20.45 -0.21 -12.76
C GLN A 329 -21.30 -0.41 -11.49
N ASP A 330 -22.30 -1.29 -11.58
CA ASP A 330 -23.15 -1.69 -10.45
C ASP A 330 -22.69 -3.04 -9.92
N TRP A 331 -22.21 -3.09 -8.68
CA TRP A 331 -21.70 -4.27 -7.98
C TRP A 331 -22.62 -5.50 -8.09
N TRP A 332 -23.92 -5.31 -8.14
CA TRP A 332 -24.89 -6.40 -8.05
C TRP A 332 -25.13 -7.12 -9.38
N TYR A 333 -24.72 -6.53 -10.49
CA TYR A 333 -25.07 -6.99 -11.84
C TYR A 333 -23.90 -7.10 -12.81
N HIS A 334 -22.70 -6.71 -12.39
CA HIS A 334 -21.51 -6.76 -13.21
C HIS A 334 -20.48 -7.73 -12.65
N ASN A 335 -19.54 -8.13 -13.47
CA ASN A 335 -18.46 -9.00 -13.08
C ASN A 335 -17.64 -8.36 -11.95
N ARG A 336 -17.40 -9.11 -10.87
CA ARG A 336 -16.61 -8.68 -9.72
C ARG A 336 -15.13 -8.46 -10.05
N ALA A 337 -14.67 -8.89 -11.22
CA ALA A 337 -13.34 -8.62 -11.78
C ALA A 337 -13.11 -7.16 -12.18
N HIS A 338 -14.15 -6.29 -12.15
CA HIS A 338 -14.00 -4.89 -12.53
C HIS A 338 -12.97 -4.17 -11.65
N SER A 339 -12.12 -3.35 -12.29
CA SER A 339 -10.98 -2.69 -11.64
C SER A 339 -11.34 -1.87 -10.40
N ASP A 340 -12.44 -1.07 -10.45
CA ASP A 340 -12.92 -0.30 -9.29
C ASP A 340 -13.19 -1.20 -8.08
N PHE A 341 -13.74 -2.39 -8.31
CA PHE A 341 -14.13 -3.31 -7.25
C PHE A 341 -12.91 -3.97 -6.62
N GLN A 342 -11.99 -4.47 -7.42
CA GLN A 342 -10.77 -5.13 -6.97
C GLN A 342 -9.88 -4.14 -6.21
N LEU A 343 -9.64 -2.96 -6.79
CA LEU A 343 -8.82 -1.92 -6.17
C LEU A 343 -9.40 -1.47 -4.82
N MET A 344 -10.72 -1.25 -4.74
CA MET A 344 -11.37 -0.80 -3.52
C MET A 344 -11.49 -1.90 -2.45
N GLN A 345 -11.49 -3.16 -2.81
CA GLN A 345 -11.39 -4.25 -1.84
C GLN A 345 -10.01 -4.25 -1.16
N GLU A 346 -8.93 -4.06 -1.92
CA GLU A 346 -7.59 -3.96 -1.33
C GLU A 346 -7.43 -2.71 -0.46
N VAL A 347 -7.92 -1.55 -0.89
CA VAL A 347 -7.97 -0.34 -0.05
C VAL A 347 -8.74 -0.59 1.25
N ALA A 348 -9.83 -1.37 1.19
CA ALA A 348 -10.67 -1.64 2.34
C ALA A 348 -10.01 -2.51 3.43
N ARG A 349 -8.89 -3.16 3.14
CA ARG A 349 -8.08 -3.86 4.14
C ARG A 349 -7.48 -2.90 5.17
N THR A 350 -7.19 -1.66 4.76
CA THR A 350 -6.52 -0.66 5.60
C THR A 350 -7.37 0.59 5.88
N ARG A 351 -8.35 0.90 5.02
CA ARG A 351 -9.19 2.11 5.10
C ARG A 351 -10.67 1.75 4.96
N PRO A 352 -11.59 2.41 5.67
CA PRO A 352 -13.01 2.22 5.39
C PRO A 352 -13.38 2.76 4.01
N VAL A 353 -14.08 1.96 3.23
CA VAL A 353 -14.50 2.26 1.86
C VAL A 353 -16.02 2.25 1.76
N LEU A 354 -16.58 3.30 1.14
CA LEU A 354 -17.94 3.35 0.63
C LEU A 354 -17.89 3.38 -0.89
N LEU A 355 -18.11 2.24 -1.51
CA LEU A 355 -18.33 2.16 -2.96
C LEU A 355 -19.77 2.56 -3.26
N VAL A 356 -19.95 3.57 -4.10
CA VAL A 356 -21.25 4.02 -4.58
C VAL A 356 -21.43 3.47 -5.99
N ASN A 357 -22.44 2.63 -6.17
CA ASN A 357 -22.77 2.03 -7.46
C ASN A 357 -23.09 3.09 -8.52
N SER A 358 -22.82 2.75 -9.77
CA SER A 358 -23.01 3.62 -10.94
C SER A 358 -24.31 4.39 -10.89
N LEU A 359 -24.21 5.69 -11.12
CA LEU A 359 -25.38 6.56 -11.27
C LEU A 359 -26.01 6.47 -12.68
N GLY A 360 -25.35 5.76 -13.61
CA GLY A 360 -25.76 5.63 -15.01
C GLY A 360 -25.31 6.82 -15.87
N LEU A 361 -25.21 6.62 -17.17
CA LEU A 361 -24.80 7.66 -18.12
C LEU A 361 -25.99 8.39 -18.76
N ARG A 362 -27.14 7.71 -18.84
CA ARG A 362 -28.42 8.28 -19.33
C ARG A 362 -29.63 7.47 -18.84
N LEU A 363 -30.82 7.99 -19.12
CA LEU A 363 -32.07 7.23 -19.01
C LEU A 363 -32.16 6.12 -20.08
N PRO A 364 -32.57 4.90 -19.71
CA PRO A 364 -32.94 3.87 -20.69
C PRO A 364 -34.15 4.36 -21.49
N THR A 365 -33.99 4.53 -22.79
CA THR A 365 -35.08 4.94 -23.70
C THR A 365 -35.38 3.84 -24.70
N PRO A 366 -36.67 3.61 -25.04
CA PRO A 366 -37.04 2.70 -26.12
C PRO A 366 -36.37 3.09 -27.45
N GLY A 367 -35.91 2.09 -28.21
CA GLY A 367 -35.24 2.29 -29.50
C GLY A 367 -33.73 2.60 -29.42
N ARG A 368 -33.21 2.94 -28.23
CA ARG A 368 -31.78 3.21 -28.01
C ARG A 368 -31.14 2.36 -26.90
N SER A 369 -31.92 1.53 -26.22
CA SER A 369 -31.46 0.65 -25.15
C SER A 369 -32.04 -0.74 -25.33
N SER A 370 -31.20 -1.78 -25.28
CA SER A 370 -31.66 -3.17 -25.23
C SER A 370 -32.42 -3.40 -23.91
N ASN A 371 -33.70 -3.86 -24.01
CA ASN A 371 -34.54 -4.20 -22.86
C ASN A 371 -34.63 -3.15 -21.73
N PRO A 372 -35.18 -1.93 -21.98
CA PRO A 372 -35.21 -0.85 -20.99
C PRO A 372 -35.94 -1.23 -19.69
N ALA A 373 -36.99 -2.02 -19.76
CA ALA A 373 -37.73 -2.50 -18.58
C ALA A 373 -36.88 -3.39 -17.67
N ARG A 374 -36.06 -4.28 -18.24
CA ARG A 374 -35.12 -5.13 -17.49
C ARG A 374 -34.03 -4.30 -16.80
N ARG A 375 -33.53 -3.24 -17.47
CA ARG A 375 -32.53 -2.31 -16.90
C ARG A 375 -33.12 -1.50 -15.74
N ILE A 376 -34.33 -0.98 -15.88
CA ILE A 376 -35.05 -0.27 -14.81
C ILE A 376 -35.31 -1.22 -13.63
N GLY A 377 -35.81 -2.41 -13.89
CA GLY A 377 -36.05 -3.41 -12.85
C GLY A 377 -34.77 -3.82 -12.10
N ARG A 378 -33.63 -3.98 -12.80
CA ARG A 378 -32.32 -4.19 -12.17
C ARG A 378 -31.92 -3.01 -11.26
N LYS A 379 -32.11 -1.77 -11.73
CA LYS A 379 -31.76 -0.59 -10.94
C LYS A 379 -32.62 -0.46 -9.70
N LEU A 380 -33.93 -0.70 -9.79
CA LEU A 380 -34.83 -0.72 -8.62
C LEU A 380 -34.44 -1.79 -7.59
N ARG A 381 -34.11 -3.01 -8.05
CA ARG A 381 -33.61 -4.09 -7.16
C ARG A 381 -32.26 -3.73 -6.53
N SER A 382 -31.37 -3.05 -7.27
CA SER A 382 -30.11 -2.55 -6.73
C SER A 382 -30.37 -1.48 -5.65
N MET A 383 -31.27 -0.53 -5.89
CA MET A 383 -31.66 0.50 -4.91
C MET A 383 -32.27 -0.11 -3.65
N ALA A 384 -33.07 -1.18 -3.76
CA ALA A 384 -33.64 -1.90 -2.61
C ALA A 384 -32.58 -2.54 -1.69
N LYS A 385 -31.37 -2.76 -2.17
CA LYS A 385 -30.25 -3.28 -1.36
C LYS A 385 -29.65 -2.23 -0.45
N LEU A 386 -29.89 -0.92 -0.70
CA LEU A 386 -29.41 0.23 0.07
C LEU A 386 -27.89 0.16 0.32
N VAL A 387 -27.48 -0.23 1.53
CA VAL A 387 -26.09 -0.39 1.96
C VAL A 387 -25.85 -1.82 2.41
N ARG A 388 -24.81 -2.47 1.90
CA ARG A 388 -24.44 -3.84 2.23
C ARG A 388 -22.93 -4.00 2.39
N ARG A 389 -22.54 -5.04 3.11
CA ARG A 389 -21.18 -5.57 3.19
C ARG A 389 -21.12 -6.85 2.34
N PRO A 390 -20.79 -6.76 1.04
CA PRO A 390 -20.94 -7.91 0.16
C PRO A 390 -19.79 -8.90 0.22
N VAL A 391 -18.64 -8.53 0.83
CA VAL A 391 -17.43 -9.35 0.88
C VAL A 391 -17.24 -9.88 2.30
N PRO A 392 -17.36 -11.21 2.51
CA PRO A 392 -17.05 -11.85 3.79
C PRO A 392 -15.59 -11.58 4.18
N GLY A 393 -15.34 -11.36 5.48
CA GLY A 393 -13.96 -11.10 5.98
C GLY A 393 -13.44 -9.68 5.74
N LEU A 394 -14.17 -8.81 5.04
CA LEU A 394 -13.75 -7.44 4.76
C LEU A 394 -14.71 -6.39 5.36
N PRO A 395 -14.68 -6.18 6.69
CA PRO A 395 -15.65 -5.34 7.39
C PRO A 395 -15.58 -3.85 7.03
N GLY A 396 -14.45 -3.41 6.46
CA GLY A 396 -14.23 -2.04 5.98
C GLY A 396 -14.88 -1.73 4.63
N TYR A 397 -15.34 -2.75 3.87
CA TYR A 397 -15.89 -2.58 2.54
C TYR A 397 -17.42 -2.52 2.55
N HIS A 398 -17.96 -1.40 2.10
CA HIS A 398 -19.40 -1.19 2.02
C HIS A 398 -19.77 -0.76 0.60
N VAL A 399 -20.85 -1.34 0.08
CA VAL A 399 -21.43 -0.97 -1.22
C VAL A 399 -22.79 -0.33 -1.00
N MET A 400 -22.99 0.82 -1.62
CA MET A 400 -24.22 1.61 -1.54
C MET A 400 -24.82 1.80 -2.94
N THR A 401 -26.11 1.58 -3.07
CA THR A 401 -26.88 2.08 -4.21
C THR A 401 -27.78 3.21 -3.71
N PRO A 402 -27.50 4.47 -4.10
CA PRO A 402 -28.32 5.58 -3.64
C PRO A 402 -29.74 5.52 -4.23
N ILE A 403 -30.71 5.93 -3.45
CA ILE A 403 -32.07 6.20 -3.96
C ILE A 403 -31.98 7.47 -4.78
N MET A 404 -32.27 7.37 -6.05
CA MET A 404 -32.12 8.46 -7.01
C MET A 404 -33.29 8.53 -7.98
N LEU A 405 -33.59 9.74 -8.40
CA LEU A 405 -34.47 9.98 -9.53
C LEU A 405 -33.66 9.94 -10.83
N PRO A 406 -34.25 9.47 -11.93
CA PRO A 406 -33.58 9.42 -13.23
C PRO A 406 -33.57 10.83 -13.88
N ALA A 407 -32.89 11.78 -13.25
CA ALA A 407 -32.80 13.18 -13.70
C ALA A 407 -31.32 13.53 -13.90
N TYR A 408 -30.94 13.80 -15.14
CA TYR A 408 -29.61 14.21 -15.59
C TYR A 408 -29.64 15.63 -16.18
N GLY A 409 -28.49 16.33 -16.21
CA GLY A 409 -28.38 17.70 -16.72
C GLY A 409 -28.48 18.76 -15.63
N ASP A 410 -28.83 20.00 -16.02
CA ASP A 410 -28.76 21.21 -15.16
C ASP A 410 -30.10 21.67 -14.57
N GLY A 411 -31.18 20.93 -14.81
CA GLY A 411 -32.52 21.26 -14.32
C GLY A 411 -32.65 21.24 -12.80
N ALA A 412 -33.74 21.87 -12.29
CA ALA A 412 -34.01 21.91 -10.86
C ALA A 412 -34.13 20.52 -10.23
N LEU A 413 -34.75 19.58 -10.94
CA LEU A 413 -34.89 18.20 -10.52
C LEU A 413 -33.52 17.46 -10.42
N ALA A 414 -32.61 17.70 -11.37
CA ALA A 414 -31.26 17.13 -11.35
C ALA A 414 -30.45 17.71 -10.16
N ARG A 415 -30.60 19.00 -9.85
CA ARG A 415 -29.96 19.62 -8.67
C ARG A 415 -30.50 19.04 -7.35
N LEU A 416 -31.81 18.84 -7.25
CA LEU A 416 -32.43 18.21 -6.09
C LEU A 416 -31.96 16.76 -5.91
N ASN A 417 -31.90 16.00 -7.02
CA ASN A 417 -31.41 14.63 -7.05
C ASN A 417 -29.93 14.55 -6.57
N ALA A 418 -29.07 15.41 -7.09
CA ALA A 418 -27.67 15.48 -6.67
C ALA A 418 -27.52 15.86 -5.18
N TRP A 419 -28.39 16.77 -4.67
CA TRP A 419 -28.42 17.09 -3.25
C TRP A 419 -28.85 15.90 -2.41
N ALA A 420 -29.92 15.18 -2.81
CA ALA A 420 -30.43 14.03 -2.10
C ALA A 420 -29.40 12.87 -2.06
N ILE A 421 -28.73 12.57 -3.17
CA ILE A 421 -27.66 11.56 -3.24
C ILE A 421 -26.51 11.97 -2.30
N ARG A 422 -26.06 13.23 -2.37
CA ARG A 422 -25.00 13.73 -1.49
C ARG A 422 -25.33 13.60 -0.02
N LEU A 423 -26.58 13.89 0.38
CA LEU A 423 -27.04 13.72 1.76
C LEU A 423 -26.97 12.26 2.19
N GLN A 424 -27.48 11.33 1.36
CA GLN A 424 -27.45 9.89 1.62
C GLN A 424 -25.99 9.40 1.77
N VAL A 425 -25.10 9.74 0.84
CA VAL A 425 -23.69 9.37 0.89
C VAL A 425 -23.03 9.91 2.15
N ARG A 426 -23.30 11.17 2.53
CA ARG A 426 -22.74 11.77 3.76
C ARG A 426 -23.20 11.04 5.03
N VAL A 427 -24.48 10.72 5.13
CA VAL A 427 -25.04 10.00 6.28
C VAL A 427 -24.41 8.62 6.39
N VAL A 428 -24.39 7.86 5.30
CA VAL A 428 -23.80 6.50 5.28
C VAL A 428 -22.30 6.54 5.56
N ALA A 429 -21.53 7.40 4.89
CA ALA A 429 -20.09 7.54 5.11
C ALA A 429 -19.75 7.87 6.57
N SER A 430 -20.56 8.73 7.21
CA SER A 430 -20.41 9.04 8.64
C SER A 430 -20.70 7.83 9.53
N ALA A 431 -21.77 7.09 9.23
CA ALA A 431 -22.18 5.92 10.02
C ALA A 431 -21.18 4.77 9.97
N ILE A 432 -20.53 4.55 8.82
CA ILE A 432 -19.54 3.47 8.64
C ILE A 432 -18.11 3.88 8.98
N GLY A 433 -17.89 5.15 9.38
CA GLY A 433 -16.58 5.62 9.85
C GLY A 433 -15.61 6.02 8.75
N VAL A 434 -16.07 6.34 7.53
CA VAL A 434 -15.27 6.86 6.43
C VAL A 434 -14.68 8.26 6.76
N GLY A 435 -15.27 8.96 7.69
CA GLY A 435 -14.78 10.25 8.17
C GLY A 435 -15.56 11.45 7.60
N ARG A 436 -15.27 12.64 8.15
CA ARG A 436 -15.96 13.88 7.75
C ARG A 436 -15.44 14.52 6.47
N ARG A 437 -14.20 14.19 6.09
CA ARG A 437 -13.52 14.62 4.88
C ARG A 437 -12.87 13.39 4.22
N PRO A 438 -13.65 12.53 3.56
CA PRO A 438 -13.11 11.37 2.85
C PRO A 438 -12.27 11.80 1.65
N THR A 439 -11.41 10.91 1.16
CA THR A 439 -10.97 10.96 -0.23
C THR A 439 -12.17 10.57 -1.10
N VAL A 440 -12.52 11.42 -2.04
CA VAL A 440 -13.60 11.17 -2.98
C VAL A 440 -13.00 10.84 -4.33
N ALA A 441 -13.33 9.67 -4.87
CA ALA A 441 -12.92 9.27 -6.21
C ALA A 441 -14.14 9.07 -7.11
N VAL A 442 -13.99 9.39 -8.38
CA VAL A 442 -15.03 9.33 -9.40
C VAL A 442 -14.48 8.57 -10.60
N THR A 443 -15.13 7.47 -10.97
CA THR A 443 -14.91 6.83 -12.27
C THR A 443 -16.01 7.27 -13.26
N ILE A 444 -17.28 7.33 -12.80
CA ILE A 444 -18.38 7.74 -13.67
C ILE A 444 -18.63 9.26 -13.66
N PRO A 445 -18.50 9.97 -14.79
CA PRO A 445 -18.57 11.44 -14.82
C PRO A 445 -19.90 12.03 -14.33
N THR A 446 -21.00 11.28 -14.45
CA THR A 446 -22.33 11.72 -13.97
C THR A 446 -22.41 11.90 -12.45
N ALA A 447 -21.39 11.49 -11.69
CA ALA A 447 -21.27 11.78 -10.27
C ALA A 447 -20.80 13.22 -9.97
N TRP A 448 -20.29 13.97 -10.97
CA TRP A 448 -19.78 15.33 -10.77
C TRP A 448 -20.75 16.29 -10.06
N PRO A 449 -22.04 16.40 -10.44
CA PRO A 449 -22.99 17.26 -9.73
C PRO A 449 -23.15 16.95 -8.24
N VAL A 450 -22.91 15.69 -7.84
CA VAL A 450 -22.93 15.24 -6.46
C VAL A 450 -21.64 15.67 -5.76
N VAL A 451 -20.48 15.30 -6.32
CA VAL A 451 -19.17 15.39 -5.64
C VAL A 451 -18.61 16.80 -5.59
N ARG A 452 -18.92 17.68 -6.55
CA ARG A 452 -18.39 19.06 -6.59
C ARG A 452 -18.68 19.87 -5.31
N ARG A 453 -19.72 19.53 -4.57
CA ARG A 453 -20.13 20.17 -3.30
C ARG A 453 -19.93 19.29 -2.07
N MET A 454 -19.25 18.15 -2.19
CA MET A 454 -18.90 17.31 -1.05
C MET A 454 -17.69 17.88 -0.29
N ARG A 455 -17.75 17.84 1.05
CA ARG A 455 -16.56 18.08 1.88
C ARG A 455 -15.65 16.87 1.73
N ARG A 456 -14.40 17.09 1.32
CA ARG A 456 -13.44 16.03 1.01
C ARG A 456 -12.02 16.42 1.41
N SER A 457 -11.14 15.46 1.59
CA SER A 457 -9.70 15.66 1.74
C SER A 457 -9.01 15.82 0.38
N ALA A 458 -9.43 15.04 -0.60
CA ALA A 458 -8.98 15.09 -1.98
C ALA A 458 -10.09 14.62 -2.92
N LEU A 459 -10.05 15.08 -4.18
CA LEU A 459 -10.85 14.62 -5.30
C LEU A 459 -9.94 13.93 -6.32
N LEU A 460 -10.20 12.66 -6.56
CA LEU A 460 -9.53 11.86 -7.58
C LEU A 460 -10.49 11.59 -8.73
N PHE A 461 -10.06 11.78 -9.96
CA PHE A 461 -10.80 11.37 -11.15
C PHE A 461 -10.11 10.12 -11.73
N ASN A 462 -10.77 8.96 -11.66
CA ASN A 462 -10.31 7.75 -12.30
C ASN A 462 -10.74 7.74 -13.77
N ARG A 463 -9.86 8.22 -14.63
CA ARG A 463 -10.03 8.39 -16.07
C ARG A 463 -9.67 7.07 -16.76
N SER A 464 -10.38 5.99 -16.41
CA SER A 464 -10.14 4.66 -16.99
C SER A 464 -10.59 4.54 -18.44
N ASP A 465 -11.54 5.39 -18.84
CA ASP A 465 -12.17 5.35 -20.17
C ASP A 465 -12.63 6.75 -20.58
N ARG A 466 -12.87 6.93 -21.87
CA ARG A 466 -13.55 8.10 -22.42
C ARG A 466 -15.07 7.84 -22.44
N HIS A 467 -15.74 8.04 -21.29
CA HIS A 467 -17.15 7.69 -21.11
C HIS A 467 -18.11 8.45 -22.03
N SER A 468 -17.69 9.63 -22.56
CA SER A 468 -18.46 10.38 -23.55
C SER A 468 -18.62 9.64 -24.88
N GLU A 469 -17.69 8.74 -25.23
CA GLU A 469 -17.72 7.97 -26.46
C GLU A 469 -18.52 6.65 -26.35
N PHE A 470 -19.01 6.34 -25.14
CA PHE A 470 -19.82 5.13 -24.97
C PHE A 470 -21.13 5.23 -25.77
N PRO A 471 -21.52 4.17 -26.50
CA PRO A 471 -22.76 4.20 -27.32
C PRO A 471 -24.02 4.55 -26.51
N GLU A 472 -23.96 4.30 -25.21
CA GLU A 472 -25.05 4.57 -24.27
C GLU A 472 -24.99 5.97 -23.65
N ALA A 473 -23.95 6.75 -23.91
CA ALA A 473 -23.78 8.08 -23.30
C ALA A 473 -24.61 9.15 -24.04
N ASN A 474 -25.00 10.19 -23.30
CA ASN A 474 -25.31 11.47 -23.91
C ASN A 474 -23.96 12.21 -24.06
N ARG A 475 -23.37 12.13 -25.27
CA ARG A 475 -22.01 12.60 -25.56
C ARG A 475 -21.74 14.00 -25.05
N ALA A 476 -22.59 14.97 -25.41
CA ALA A 476 -22.39 16.39 -25.05
C ALA A 476 -22.44 16.61 -23.52
N LEU A 477 -23.40 15.97 -22.84
CA LEU A 477 -23.51 16.06 -21.37
C LEU A 477 -22.32 15.42 -20.69
N VAL A 478 -21.97 14.20 -21.07
CA VAL A 478 -20.89 13.44 -20.41
C VAL A 478 -19.54 14.10 -20.66
N ALA A 479 -19.26 14.56 -21.89
CA ALA A 479 -18.04 15.30 -22.22
C ALA A 479 -17.87 16.58 -21.38
N GLY A 480 -18.94 17.34 -21.17
CA GLY A 480 -18.91 18.51 -20.29
C GLY A 480 -18.63 18.18 -18.82
N LEU A 481 -19.10 17.02 -18.33
CA LEU A 481 -18.82 16.54 -16.98
C LEU A 481 -17.38 15.99 -16.84
N GLU A 482 -16.87 15.33 -17.87
CA GLU A 482 -15.47 14.88 -17.95
C GLU A 482 -14.52 16.09 -17.92
N ASP A 483 -14.78 17.09 -18.76
CA ASP A 483 -14.01 18.33 -18.81
C ASP A 483 -13.99 19.07 -17.46
N ALA A 484 -15.13 19.14 -16.77
CA ALA A 484 -15.17 19.69 -15.42
C ALA A 484 -14.33 18.89 -14.41
N LEU A 485 -14.35 17.56 -14.49
CA LEU A 485 -13.53 16.69 -13.62
C LEU A 485 -12.05 16.83 -13.94
N LEU A 486 -11.64 16.89 -15.22
CA LEU A 486 -10.26 17.11 -15.65
C LEU A 486 -9.69 18.43 -15.09
N ARG A 487 -10.51 19.49 -15.02
CA ARG A 487 -10.06 20.79 -14.45
C ARG A 487 -10.04 20.83 -12.93
N GLU A 488 -10.98 20.16 -12.27
CA GLU A 488 -11.26 20.35 -10.83
C GLU A 488 -10.68 19.26 -9.94
N ALA A 489 -10.32 18.09 -10.49
CA ALA A 489 -9.74 17.01 -9.68
C ALA A 489 -8.34 17.38 -9.19
N ASP A 490 -8.04 17.01 -7.93
CA ASP A 490 -6.72 17.20 -7.34
C ASP A 490 -5.67 16.27 -7.98
N ARG A 491 -6.09 15.07 -8.44
CA ARG A 491 -5.32 14.16 -9.29
C ARG A 491 -6.26 13.47 -10.28
N VAL A 492 -5.75 13.21 -11.47
CA VAL A 492 -6.42 12.41 -12.51
C VAL A 492 -5.62 11.15 -12.72
N LEU A 493 -6.27 10.00 -12.52
CA LEU A 493 -5.65 8.68 -12.61
C LEU A 493 -5.91 8.10 -13.99
N TYR A 494 -4.88 7.64 -14.65
CA TYR A 494 -4.95 7.07 -16.00
C TYR A 494 -4.47 5.63 -16.00
N VAL A 495 -5.12 4.80 -16.78
CA VAL A 495 -4.69 3.43 -17.11
C VAL A 495 -4.14 3.34 -18.53
N SER A 496 -4.30 4.38 -19.34
CA SER A 496 -3.85 4.51 -20.73
C SER A 496 -2.87 5.66 -20.87
N HIS A 497 -1.69 5.40 -21.42
CA HIS A 497 -0.68 6.41 -21.73
C HIS A 497 -1.15 7.36 -22.83
N GLN A 498 -1.88 6.82 -23.82
CA GLN A 498 -2.45 7.62 -24.90
C GLN A 498 -3.45 8.65 -24.37
N LEU A 499 -4.40 8.22 -23.52
CA LEU A 499 -5.40 9.11 -22.93
C LEU A 499 -4.76 10.15 -22.00
N MET A 500 -3.73 9.75 -21.24
CA MET A 500 -2.97 10.65 -20.39
C MET A 500 -2.23 11.73 -21.20
N ALA A 501 -1.65 11.36 -22.33
CA ALA A 501 -0.97 12.31 -23.23
C ALA A 501 -1.94 13.32 -23.86
N GLU A 502 -3.12 12.87 -24.27
CA GLU A 502 -4.14 13.75 -24.84
C GLU A 502 -4.72 14.76 -23.83
N ASP A 503 -4.93 14.32 -22.58
CA ASP A 503 -5.45 15.19 -21.52
C ASP A 503 -4.36 16.07 -20.88
N ALA A 504 -3.07 15.85 -21.17
CA ALA A 504 -1.93 16.56 -20.57
C ALA A 504 -2.04 18.10 -20.65
N PRO A 505 -2.50 18.73 -21.75
CA PRO A 505 -2.66 20.19 -21.82
C PRO A 505 -3.61 20.78 -20.77
N VAL A 506 -4.60 19.99 -20.31
CA VAL A 506 -5.60 20.41 -19.30
C VAL A 506 -5.19 20.02 -17.90
N VAL A 507 -4.61 18.83 -17.75
CA VAL A 507 -4.35 18.22 -16.43
C VAL A 507 -2.97 18.58 -15.89
N GLY A 508 -1.94 18.67 -16.73
CA GLY A 508 -0.57 18.97 -16.33
C GLY A 508 -0.06 18.00 -15.27
N ASP A 509 0.64 18.50 -14.25
CA ASP A 509 1.26 17.72 -13.16
C ASP A 509 0.27 16.98 -12.24
N ARG A 510 -1.04 17.14 -12.48
CA ARG A 510 -2.08 16.40 -11.76
C ARG A 510 -2.34 15.01 -12.36
N ALA A 511 -1.83 14.74 -13.56
CA ALA A 511 -1.91 13.44 -14.22
C ALA A 511 -1.02 12.41 -13.49
N VAL A 512 -1.56 11.24 -13.22
CA VAL A 512 -0.85 10.13 -12.61
C VAL A 512 -1.23 8.82 -13.31
N PHE A 513 -0.24 8.06 -13.75
CA PHE A 513 -0.49 6.74 -14.29
C PHE A 513 -0.69 5.74 -13.14
N LEU A 514 -1.86 5.12 -13.10
CA LEU A 514 -2.23 4.07 -12.15
C LEU A 514 -2.76 2.88 -12.95
N ASP A 515 -1.88 2.00 -13.29
CA ASP A 515 -2.17 0.80 -14.08
C ASP A 515 -3.13 -0.16 -13.36
N HIS A 516 -3.70 -1.09 -14.11
CA HIS A 516 -4.49 -2.18 -13.55
C HIS A 516 -3.63 -3.15 -12.73
N GLY A 517 -4.26 -3.77 -11.75
CA GLY A 517 -3.70 -4.89 -11.01
C GLY A 517 -4.14 -6.23 -11.57
N VAL A 518 -3.50 -7.30 -11.10
CA VAL A 518 -3.92 -8.68 -11.28
C VAL A 518 -3.96 -9.39 -9.94
N ASP A 519 -4.89 -10.32 -9.77
CA ASP A 519 -4.95 -11.21 -8.61
C ASP A 519 -4.04 -12.41 -8.85
N LEU A 520 -2.77 -12.28 -8.43
CA LEU A 520 -1.78 -13.33 -8.64
C LEU A 520 -2.11 -14.61 -7.85
N GLU A 521 -2.68 -14.49 -6.65
CA GLU A 521 -3.07 -15.66 -5.85
C GLU A 521 -4.13 -16.48 -6.58
N HIS A 522 -5.06 -15.80 -7.25
CA HIS A 522 -6.12 -16.40 -8.03
C HIS A 522 -5.62 -17.01 -9.35
N PHE A 523 -4.73 -16.33 -10.09
CA PHE A 523 -4.27 -16.75 -11.41
C PHE A 523 -2.99 -17.59 -11.40
N THR A 524 -2.15 -17.52 -10.38
CA THR A 524 -0.94 -18.34 -10.32
C THR A 524 -1.29 -19.76 -9.85
N PRO A 525 -0.95 -20.80 -10.63
CA PRO A 525 -1.15 -22.18 -10.16
C PRO A 525 -0.30 -22.44 -8.93
N ALA A 526 -0.82 -23.27 -8.01
CA ALA A 526 0.02 -23.82 -6.96
C ALA A 526 1.17 -24.62 -7.60
N ASP A 527 2.40 -24.37 -7.14
CA ASP A 527 3.60 -24.97 -7.73
C ASP A 527 3.47 -26.52 -7.82
N GLY A 528 3.68 -27.04 -9.02
CA GLY A 528 3.72 -28.46 -9.30
C GLY A 528 2.37 -29.17 -9.44
N ALA A 529 1.24 -28.49 -9.31
CA ALA A 529 -0.06 -29.13 -9.56
C ALA A 529 -0.34 -29.20 -11.08
N PRO A 530 -0.45 -30.38 -11.69
CA PRO A 530 -0.89 -30.49 -13.07
C PRO A 530 -2.30 -29.89 -13.20
N ALA A 531 -2.54 -29.19 -14.30
CA ALA A 531 -3.90 -28.70 -14.61
C ALA A 531 -4.84 -29.90 -14.67
N ARG A 532 -5.80 -29.97 -13.74
CA ARG A 532 -6.87 -30.98 -13.86
C ARG A 532 -7.75 -30.58 -15.06
N PRO A 533 -8.08 -31.52 -15.94
CA PRO A 533 -9.03 -31.22 -17.02
C PRO A 533 -10.34 -30.70 -16.43
N GLU A 534 -10.81 -29.56 -16.91
CA GLU A 534 -12.14 -29.06 -16.57
C GLU A 534 -13.16 -29.91 -17.33
N PRO A 535 -14.27 -30.31 -16.70
CA PRO A 535 -15.25 -31.23 -17.33
C PRO A 535 -15.75 -30.75 -18.69
N GLU A 536 -15.92 -29.43 -18.86
CA GLU A 536 -16.38 -28.83 -20.12
C GLU A 536 -15.34 -28.88 -21.24
N LEU A 537 -14.06 -29.11 -20.90
CA LEU A 537 -12.96 -29.18 -21.86
C LEU A 537 -12.36 -30.58 -21.97
N ALA A 538 -12.95 -31.59 -21.30
CA ALA A 538 -12.40 -32.95 -21.27
C ALA A 538 -12.37 -33.59 -22.67
N ASP A 539 -13.36 -33.30 -23.50
CA ASP A 539 -13.50 -33.85 -24.87
C ASP A 539 -13.02 -32.86 -25.96
N VAL A 540 -12.45 -31.71 -25.58
CA VAL A 540 -11.93 -30.71 -26.52
C VAL A 540 -10.55 -31.12 -27.01
N PRO A 541 -10.35 -31.35 -28.32
CA PRO A 541 -9.05 -31.71 -28.87
C PRO A 541 -7.97 -30.64 -28.60
N ARG A 542 -6.75 -31.11 -28.38
CA ARG A 542 -5.58 -30.20 -28.21
C ARG A 542 -4.84 -30.09 -29.55
N PRO A 543 -4.08 -28.96 -29.80
CA PRO A 543 -3.87 -27.85 -28.88
C PRO A 543 -5.07 -26.88 -28.81
N VAL A 544 -5.12 -26.02 -27.76
CA VAL A 544 -6.22 -25.11 -27.47
C VAL A 544 -5.81 -23.65 -27.59
N MET A 545 -6.43 -22.94 -28.51
CA MET A 545 -6.46 -21.48 -28.56
C MET A 545 -7.56 -20.97 -27.64
N GLY A 546 -7.30 -20.00 -26.76
CA GLY A 546 -8.29 -19.57 -25.80
C GLY A 546 -8.50 -18.06 -25.70
N PHE A 547 -9.75 -17.68 -25.47
CA PHE A 547 -10.13 -16.32 -25.11
C PHE A 547 -11.11 -16.38 -23.94
N PHE A 548 -10.90 -15.54 -22.92
CA PHE A 548 -11.91 -15.31 -21.89
C PHE A 548 -12.23 -13.83 -21.73
N GLY A 549 -13.51 -13.52 -21.61
CA GLY A 549 -14.04 -12.15 -21.43
C GLY A 549 -15.34 -11.93 -22.17
N GLY A 550 -15.89 -10.72 -22.12
CA GLY A 550 -17.06 -10.34 -22.91
C GLY A 550 -16.75 -10.44 -24.41
N LEU A 551 -17.67 -11.05 -25.14
CA LEU A 551 -17.67 -11.16 -26.61
C LEU A 551 -18.59 -10.07 -27.17
N ASP A 552 -18.08 -8.85 -27.15
CA ASP A 552 -18.80 -7.66 -27.61
C ASP A 552 -18.29 -7.27 -28.99
N ASP A 553 -19.14 -7.29 -30.00
CA ASP A 553 -18.82 -7.07 -31.42
C ASP A 553 -18.31 -5.66 -31.76
N TYR A 554 -18.39 -4.73 -30.82
CA TYR A 554 -17.77 -3.41 -30.96
C TYR A 554 -16.35 -3.31 -30.34
N VAL A 555 -15.88 -4.37 -29.68
CA VAL A 555 -14.55 -4.46 -29.03
C VAL A 555 -13.73 -5.60 -29.63
N VAL A 556 -14.37 -6.78 -29.75
CA VAL A 556 -13.75 -8.02 -30.21
C VAL A 556 -13.96 -8.20 -31.70
N ASP A 557 -12.90 -8.47 -32.46
CA ASP A 557 -12.98 -8.78 -33.89
C ASP A 557 -13.45 -10.24 -34.07
N MET A 558 -14.78 -10.37 -34.17
CA MET A 558 -15.42 -11.68 -34.32
C MET A 558 -15.06 -12.35 -35.65
N ASP A 559 -14.82 -11.56 -36.69
CA ASP A 559 -14.38 -12.07 -38.02
C ASP A 559 -12.96 -12.63 -37.92
N LEU A 560 -12.03 -11.93 -37.24
CA LEU A 560 -10.68 -12.43 -36.99
C LEU A 560 -10.68 -13.75 -36.21
N ILE A 561 -11.56 -13.86 -35.21
CA ILE A 561 -11.77 -15.13 -34.47
C ILE A 561 -12.20 -16.25 -35.41
N ALA A 562 -13.20 -15.99 -36.25
CA ALA A 562 -13.72 -16.99 -37.21
C ALA A 562 -12.65 -17.38 -38.28
N GLU A 563 -11.95 -16.41 -38.82
CA GLU A 563 -10.85 -16.62 -39.78
C GLU A 563 -9.72 -17.42 -39.15
N THR A 564 -9.31 -17.09 -37.91
CA THR A 564 -8.26 -17.82 -37.18
C THR A 564 -8.66 -19.29 -36.95
N ALA A 565 -9.90 -19.55 -36.51
CA ALA A 565 -10.41 -20.91 -36.31
C ALA A 565 -10.38 -21.70 -37.60
N ARG A 566 -10.82 -21.10 -38.73
CA ARG A 566 -10.82 -21.78 -40.04
C ARG A 566 -9.39 -22.01 -40.60
N ALA A 567 -8.46 -21.07 -40.29
CA ALA A 567 -7.07 -21.18 -40.72
C ALA A 567 -6.29 -22.25 -39.96
N ILE A 568 -6.70 -22.59 -38.73
CA ILE A 568 -6.02 -23.55 -37.84
C ILE A 568 -6.98 -24.65 -37.40
N PRO A 569 -7.47 -25.49 -38.35
CA PRO A 569 -8.48 -26.52 -38.04
C PRO A 569 -7.94 -27.65 -37.14
N GLU A 570 -6.63 -27.81 -37.04
CA GLU A 570 -5.95 -28.76 -36.17
C GLU A 570 -5.95 -28.37 -34.68
N ALA A 571 -6.32 -27.13 -34.35
CA ALA A 571 -6.43 -26.65 -32.98
C ALA A 571 -7.89 -26.33 -32.66
N SER A 572 -8.28 -26.52 -31.40
CA SER A 572 -9.58 -26.09 -30.86
C SER A 572 -9.53 -24.63 -30.41
N LEU A 573 -10.58 -23.87 -30.72
CA LEU A 573 -10.78 -22.53 -30.22
C LEU A 573 -11.82 -22.52 -29.10
N VAL A 574 -11.42 -22.18 -27.89
CA VAL A 574 -12.30 -22.11 -26.72
C VAL A 574 -12.58 -20.64 -26.36
N LEU A 575 -13.87 -20.29 -26.41
CA LEU A 575 -14.37 -18.97 -26.07
C LEU A 575 -15.13 -19.01 -24.74
N VAL A 576 -14.70 -18.22 -23.76
CA VAL A 576 -15.30 -18.17 -22.43
C VAL A 576 -15.81 -16.77 -22.14
N GLY A 577 -17.12 -16.62 -22.04
CA GLY A 577 -17.74 -15.33 -21.71
C GLY A 577 -19.13 -15.16 -22.29
N ASP A 578 -19.80 -14.11 -21.80
CA ASP A 578 -21.11 -13.70 -22.31
C ASP A 578 -20.94 -12.97 -23.64
N ALA A 579 -21.86 -13.18 -24.57
CA ALA A 579 -21.86 -12.52 -25.87
C ALA A 579 -23.00 -11.52 -25.98
N THR A 580 -22.72 -10.36 -26.58
CA THR A 580 -23.74 -9.33 -26.90
C THR A 580 -24.21 -9.40 -28.34
N CYS A 581 -23.53 -10.19 -29.17
CA CYS A 581 -23.85 -10.48 -30.58
C CYS A 581 -24.28 -11.93 -30.77
N SER A 582 -24.72 -12.29 -32.00
CA SER A 582 -24.99 -13.68 -32.36
C SER A 582 -23.68 -14.48 -32.46
N MET A 583 -23.69 -15.65 -31.87
CA MET A 583 -22.59 -16.63 -31.94
C MET A 583 -22.82 -17.69 -33.04
N ASP A 584 -23.95 -17.65 -33.76
CA ASP A 584 -24.37 -18.69 -34.71
C ASP A 584 -23.35 -19.02 -35.81
N GLU A 585 -22.61 -18.00 -36.27
CA GLU A 585 -21.56 -18.20 -37.26
C GLU A 585 -20.36 -18.95 -36.71
N LEU A 586 -19.90 -18.55 -35.50
CA LEU A 586 -18.78 -19.19 -34.83
C LEU A 586 -19.11 -20.64 -34.41
N GLU A 587 -20.31 -20.88 -33.89
CA GLU A 587 -20.72 -22.21 -33.46
C GLU A 587 -20.87 -23.24 -34.62
N ARG A 588 -20.98 -22.76 -35.88
CA ARG A 588 -20.94 -23.63 -37.09
C ARG A 588 -19.53 -24.07 -37.46
N ILE A 589 -18.49 -23.46 -36.91
CA ILE A 589 -17.09 -23.81 -37.20
C ILE A 589 -16.73 -25.02 -36.31
N PRO A 590 -16.35 -26.19 -36.87
CA PRO A 590 -16.27 -27.43 -36.09
C PRO A 590 -15.30 -27.45 -34.92
N ASN A 591 -14.26 -26.62 -34.96
CA ASN A 591 -13.24 -26.53 -33.92
C ASN A 591 -13.46 -25.34 -32.96
N VAL A 592 -14.63 -24.69 -32.98
CA VAL A 592 -14.98 -23.60 -32.05
C VAL A 592 -15.89 -24.14 -30.95
N HIS A 593 -15.53 -23.85 -29.69
CA HIS A 593 -16.24 -24.25 -28.49
C HIS A 593 -16.57 -23.02 -27.65
N TRP A 594 -17.82 -22.57 -27.64
CA TRP A 594 -18.27 -21.47 -26.80
C TRP A 594 -18.90 -22.01 -25.52
N LEU A 595 -18.29 -21.64 -24.36
CA LEU A 595 -18.72 -22.07 -23.03
C LEU A 595 -19.71 -21.10 -22.34
N GLY A 596 -20.05 -19.98 -22.99
CA GLY A 596 -20.89 -18.96 -22.38
C GLY A 596 -20.25 -18.31 -21.15
N TYR A 597 -21.10 -17.67 -20.35
CA TYR A 597 -20.66 -17.03 -19.11
C TYR A 597 -20.14 -18.05 -18.11
N GLN A 598 -18.94 -17.79 -17.58
CA GLN A 598 -18.38 -18.56 -16.47
C GLN A 598 -18.09 -17.62 -15.28
N PRO A 599 -18.30 -18.08 -14.03
CA PRO A 599 -17.92 -17.33 -12.84
C PRO A 599 -16.43 -17.00 -12.83
N TYR A 600 -16.07 -15.82 -12.29
CA TYR A 600 -14.67 -15.35 -12.23
C TYR A 600 -13.75 -16.37 -11.54
N GLU A 601 -14.26 -17.03 -10.52
CA GLU A 601 -13.57 -18.06 -9.74
C GLU A 601 -13.12 -19.26 -10.58
N ARG A 602 -13.78 -19.52 -11.72
CA ARG A 602 -13.47 -20.62 -12.64
C ARG A 602 -12.49 -20.24 -13.76
N ILE A 603 -12.35 -18.94 -14.04
CA ILE A 603 -11.53 -18.45 -15.17
C ILE A 603 -10.08 -18.95 -15.12
N PRO A 604 -9.37 -18.98 -13.98
CA PRO A 604 -8.01 -19.51 -13.95
C PRO A 604 -7.91 -21.00 -14.29
N ALA A 605 -8.88 -21.80 -13.87
CA ALA A 605 -8.90 -23.24 -14.15
C ALA A 605 -9.10 -23.51 -15.65
N LEU A 606 -10.04 -22.78 -16.27
CA LEU A 606 -10.28 -22.85 -17.71
C LEU A 606 -9.08 -22.28 -18.50
N GLY A 607 -8.55 -21.13 -18.10
CA GLY A 607 -7.40 -20.49 -18.76
C GLY A 607 -6.13 -21.35 -18.74
N ARG A 608 -5.91 -22.16 -17.69
CA ARG A 608 -4.82 -23.14 -17.65
C ARG A 608 -4.90 -24.26 -18.69
N GLN A 609 -6.06 -24.45 -19.31
CA GLN A 609 -6.23 -25.40 -20.39
C GLN A 609 -5.80 -24.85 -21.76
N PHE A 610 -5.55 -23.54 -21.86
CA PHE A 610 -5.11 -22.91 -23.11
C PHE A 610 -3.63 -23.17 -23.37
N ASP A 611 -3.28 -23.39 -24.63
CA ASP A 611 -1.90 -23.46 -25.11
C ASP A 611 -1.43 -22.08 -25.61
N VAL A 612 -2.35 -21.26 -26.13
CA VAL A 612 -2.13 -19.86 -26.51
C VAL A 612 -3.37 -19.02 -26.15
N ALA A 613 -3.15 -17.82 -25.63
CA ALA A 613 -4.21 -16.86 -25.35
C ALA A 613 -4.34 -15.83 -26.47
N LEU A 614 -5.57 -15.50 -26.83
CA LEU A 614 -5.87 -14.57 -27.91
C LEU A 614 -6.40 -13.24 -27.38
N MET A 615 -5.98 -12.14 -28.02
CA MET A 615 -6.48 -10.79 -27.79
C MET A 615 -6.86 -10.16 -29.16
N PRO A 616 -7.97 -10.59 -29.78
CA PRO A 616 -8.40 -10.19 -31.12
C PRO A 616 -9.24 -8.91 -31.04
N TRP A 617 -8.60 -7.77 -30.87
CA TRP A 617 -9.29 -6.48 -30.74
C TRP A 617 -9.51 -5.81 -32.11
N LEU A 618 -10.64 -5.11 -32.21
CA LEU A 618 -10.92 -4.22 -33.33
C LEU A 618 -10.00 -2.99 -33.29
N ASP A 619 -9.58 -2.49 -34.45
CA ASP A 619 -8.96 -1.15 -34.54
C ASP A 619 -10.06 -0.07 -34.54
N ASN A 620 -10.36 0.46 -33.36
CA ASN A 620 -11.36 1.50 -33.17
C ASN A 620 -10.97 2.47 -32.04
N GLU A 621 -11.73 3.56 -31.93
CA GLU A 621 -11.54 4.60 -30.90
C GLU A 621 -11.57 4.05 -29.46
N TRP A 622 -12.33 2.99 -29.20
CA TRP A 622 -12.40 2.38 -27.88
C TRP A 622 -11.08 1.69 -27.51
N ILE A 623 -10.60 0.83 -28.39
CA ILE A 623 -9.40 0.02 -28.16
C ILE A 623 -8.15 0.90 -28.14
N ARG A 624 -8.15 2.04 -28.83
CA ARG A 624 -7.06 3.02 -28.78
C ARG A 624 -6.73 3.48 -27.37
N TYR A 625 -7.71 3.56 -26.48
CA TYR A 625 -7.54 3.96 -25.08
C TYR A 625 -7.64 2.82 -24.08
N ALA A 626 -7.85 1.61 -24.53
CA ALA A 626 -8.03 0.47 -23.66
C ALA A 626 -6.70 -0.04 -23.08
N ASN A 627 -6.75 -0.47 -21.83
CA ASN A 627 -5.70 -1.27 -21.20
C ASN A 627 -6.34 -2.54 -20.61
N PRO A 628 -6.44 -3.62 -21.40
CA PRO A 628 -7.14 -4.82 -21.00
C PRO A 628 -6.45 -5.55 -19.85
N ILE A 629 -7.14 -5.75 -18.72
CA ILE A 629 -6.67 -6.53 -17.56
C ILE A 629 -6.29 -7.95 -17.96
N LYS A 630 -7.00 -8.53 -18.94
CA LYS A 630 -6.79 -9.88 -19.45
C LYS A 630 -5.35 -10.18 -19.83
N LEU A 631 -4.61 -9.21 -20.36
CA LEU A 631 -3.20 -9.37 -20.66
C LEU A 631 -2.41 -9.81 -19.42
N LYS A 632 -2.63 -9.15 -18.29
CA LYS A 632 -1.94 -9.48 -17.02
C LYS A 632 -2.40 -10.82 -16.45
N GLU A 633 -3.67 -11.16 -16.65
CA GLU A 633 -4.24 -12.45 -16.24
C GLU A 633 -3.64 -13.60 -17.06
N TYR A 634 -3.52 -13.45 -18.39
CA TYR A 634 -2.84 -14.43 -19.27
C TYR A 634 -1.36 -14.59 -18.92
N LEU A 635 -0.65 -13.48 -18.67
CA LEU A 635 0.76 -13.52 -18.28
C LEU A 635 0.94 -14.16 -16.89
N ALA A 636 0.01 -13.94 -15.96
CA ALA A 636 0.01 -14.60 -14.65
C ALA A 636 -0.18 -16.13 -14.76
N LEU A 637 -0.97 -16.59 -15.73
CA LEU A 637 -1.07 -18.02 -16.09
C LEU A 637 0.22 -18.55 -16.77
N GLY A 638 1.08 -17.65 -17.28
CA GLY A 638 2.29 -17.99 -18.02
C GLY A 638 2.07 -18.31 -19.49
N LEU A 639 0.89 -17.97 -20.03
CA LEU A 639 0.51 -18.29 -21.40
C LEU A 639 1.27 -17.43 -22.42
N PRO A 640 1.61 -17.96 -23.61
CA PRO A 640 1.91 -17.12 -24.76
C PRO A 640 0.64 -16.36 -25.16
N VAL A 641 0.82 -15.09 -25.53
CA VAL A 641 -0.30 -14.19 -25.89
C VAL A 641 -0.08 -13.65 -27.29
N VAL A 642 -1.10 -13.76 -28.14
CA VAL A 642 -1.14 -13.13 -29.45
C VAL A 642 -2.22 -12.07 -29.46
N SER A 643 -1.87 -10.86 -29.84
CA SER A 643 -2.76 -9.70 -29.86
C SER A 643 -2.73 -8.99 -31.21
N THR A 644 -3.84 -8.38 -31.59
CA THR A 644 -3.84 -7.30 -32.59
C THR A 644 -3.08 -6.10 -32.03
N ASP A 645 -2.66 -5.19 -32.91
CA ASP A 645 -1.92 -3.98 -32.53
C ASP A 645 -2.86 -2.94 -31.89
N TYR A 646 -2.45 -2.39 -30.73
CA TYR A 646 -3.07 -1.24 -30.08
C TYR A 646 -2.06 -0.53 -29.14
N PRO A 647 -2.21 0.78 -28.84
CA PRO A 647 -1.16 1.54 -28.16
C PRO A 647 -0.62 0.94 -26.87
N GLU A 648 -1.48 0.47 -25.97
CA GLU A 648 -1.06 -0.05 -24.65
C GLU A 648 -0.36 -1.40 -24.71
N VAL A 649 -0.50 -2.18 -25.81
CA VAL A 649 0.17 -3.49 -25.92
C VAL A 649 1.71 -3.35 -25.92
N HIS A 650 2.23 -2.24 -26.45
CA HIS A 650 3.65 -1.95 -26.51
C HIS A 650 4.28 -1.63 -25.16
N HIS A 651 3.47 -1.33 -24.14
CA HIS A 651 3.91 -1.16 -22.76
C HIS A 651 3.95 -2.47 -21.96
N GLY A 652 3.53 -3.59 -22.55
CA GLY A 652 3.42 -4.92 -21.93
C GLY A 652 4.74 -5.70 -21.74
N GLY A 653 5.91 -5.08 -21.90
CA GLY A 653 7.21 -5.68 -21.54
C GLY A 653 7.73 -6.78 -22.47
N GLY A 654 7.29 -6.85 -23.74
CA GLY A 654 7.85 -7.77 -24.75
C GLY A 654 7.41 -9.23 -24.62
N HIS A 655 6.41 -9.53 -23.82
CA HIS A 655 5.88 -10.88 -23.61
C HIS A 655 4.62 -11.19 -24.44
N VAL A 656 4.27 -10.32 -25.37
CA VAL A 656 3.10 -10.41 -26.24
C VAL A 656 3.57 -10.41 -27.70
N ALA A 657 3.07 -11.33 -28.50
CA ALA A 657 3.25 -11.32 -29.94
C ALA A 657 2.17 -10.43 -30.56
N VAL A 658 2.58 -9.33 -31.19
CA VAL A 658 1.67 -8.35 -31.78
C VAL A 658 1.59 -8.58 -33.27
N ALA A 659 0.37 -8.74 -33.80
CA ALA A 659 0.08 -8.90 -35.20
C ALA A 659 -0.41 -7.58 -35.80
N HIS A 660 0.12 -7.23 -36.98
CA HIS A 660 -0.25 -6.02 -37.71
C HIS A 660 -1.35 -6.25 -38.76
N ASP A 661 -1.61 -7.52 -39.08
CA ASP A 661 -2.73 -7.91 -39.94
C ASP A 661 -3.29 -9.28 -39.55
N ARG A 662 -4.41 -9.68 -40.18
CA ARG A 662 -5.13 -10.92 -39.88
C ARG A 662 -4.33 -12.18 -40.22
N ALA A 663 -3.52 -12.15 -41.31
CA ALA A 663 -2.70 -13.27 -41.73
C ALA A 663 -1.55 -13.50 -40.75
N GLU A 664 -0.87 -12.42 -40.34
CA GLU A 664 0.16 -12.45 -39.31
C GLU A 664 -0.39 -12.94 -37.97
N PHE A 665 -1.63 -12.55 -37.59
CA PHE A 665 -2.28 -13.04 -36.37
C PHE A 665 -2.37 -14.56 -36.35
N ALA A 666 -2.91 -15.17 -37.40
CA ALA A 666 -3.01 -16.61 -37.51
C ALA A 666 -1.65 -17.32 -37.54
N GLU A 667 -0.65 -16.71 -38.18
CA GLU A 667 0.73 -17.23 -38.23
C GLU A 667 1.39 -17.22 -36.85
N LEU A 668 1.25 -16.12 -36.09
CA LEU A 668 1.76 -16.01 -34.74
C LEU A 668 1.08 -17.02 -33.80
N VAL A 669 -0.24 -17.21 -33.94
CA VAL A 669 -0.97 -18.22 -33.17
C VAL A 669 -0.41 -19.62 -33.46
N ARG A 670 -0.25 -19.99 -34.75
CA ARG A 670 0.29 -21.30 -35.15
C ARG A 670 1.71 -21.50 -34.63
N ARG A 671 2.55 -20.48 -34.69
CA ARG A 671 3.91 -20.50 -34.11
C ARG A 671 3.88 -20.85 -32.62
N HIS A 672 3.05 -20.17 -31.84
CA HIS A 672 2.96 -20.40 -30.40
C HIS A 672 2.27 -21.72 -30.00
N LEU A 673 1.43 -22.27 -30.87
CA LEU A 673 0.91 -23.62 -30.67
C LEU A 673 1.98 -24.69 -30.89
N THR A 674 2.93 -24.43 -31.84
CA THR A 674 4.03 -25.36 -32.15
C THR A 674 5.19 -25.19 -31.17
N ASP A 675 5.48 -23.96 -30.76
CA ASP A 675 6.54 -23.61 -29.79
C ASP A 675 6.00 -22.63 -28.74
N PRO A 676 5.38 -23.12 -27.67
CA PRO A 676 4.85 -22.28 -26.60
C PRO A 676 5.94 -21.69 -25.70
N GLY A 677 7.20 -22.03 -25.92
CA GLY A 677 8.34 -21.72 -25.09
C GLY A 677 8.52 -22.72 -23.93
N ASP A 678 9.71 -22.73 -23.40
CA ASP A 678 10.12 -23.61 -22.30
C ASP A 678 9.60 -23.11 -20.93
N ASP A 679 9.89 -23.85 -19.87
CA ASP A 679 9.52 -23.47 -18.51
C ASP A 679 10.19 -22.16 -18.03
N ALA A 680 11.36 -21.81 -18.56
CA ALA A 680 12.03 -20.53 -18.27
C ALA A 680 11.24 -19.38 -18.87
N THR A 681 10.79 -19.50 -20.12
CA THR A 681 9.94 -18.51 -20.79
C THR A 681 8.59 -18.35 -20.08
N ARG A 682 7.98 -19.47 -19.66
CA ARG A 682 6.73 -19.44 -18.86
C ARG A 682 6.92 -18.70 -17.54
N ARG A 683 8.02 -18.97 -16.83
CA ARG A 683 8.37 -18.23 -15.58
C ARG A 683 8.63 -16.75 -15.86
N ALA A 684 9.30 -16.39 -16.95
CA ALA A 684 9.55 -14.99 -17.32
C ALA A 684 8.25 -14.22 -17.56
N ARG A 685 7.26 -14.81 -18.25
CA ARG A 685 5.93 -14.22 -18.43
C ARG A 685 5.24 -13.95 -17.08
N ARG A 686 5.26 -14.91 -16.14
CA ARG A 686 4.72 -14.71 -14.79
C ARG A 686 5.48 -13.65 -14.02
N ALA A 687 6.81 -13.65 -14.11
CA ALA A 687 7.65 -12.68 -13.43
C ALA A 687 7.37 -11.23 -13.85
N SER A 688 6.97 -11.01 -15.12
CA SER A 688 6.67 -9.68 -15.64
C SER A 688 5.49 -8.98 -14.94
N VAL A 689 4.61 -9.74 -14.30
CA VAL A 689 3.41 -9.21 -13.62
C VAL A 689 3.46 -9.32 -12.08
N LEU A 690 4.56 -9.81 -11.49
CA LEU A 690 4.67 -9.94 -10.03
C LEU A 690 4.49 -8.62 -9.27
N GLY A 691 4.95 -7.52 -9.83
CA GLY A 691 4.76 -6.17 -9.26
C GLY A 691 3.42 -5.52 -9.58
N ALA A 692 2.59 -6.14 -10.43
CA ALA A 692 1.33 -5.58 -10.90
C ALA A 692 0.12 -6.12 -10.11
N THR A 693 0.22 -6.29 -8.79
CA THR A 693 -0.89 -6.79 -7.97
C THR A 693 -1.89 -5.67 -7.65
N TRP A 694 -3.15 -6.04 -7.39
CA TRP A 694 -4.14 -5.09 -6.86
C TRP A 694 -3.70 -4.46 -5.55
N ARG A 695 -2.95 -5.19 -4.72
CA ARG A 695 -2.36 -4.66 -3.48
C ARG A 695 -1.37 -3.55 -3.76
N ALA A 696 -0.43 -3.76 -4.68
CA ALA A 696 0.55 -2.73 -5.06
C ALA A 696 -0.15 -1.48 -5.65
N ARG A 697 -1.21 -1.66 -6.45
CA ARG A 697 -2.02 -0.54 -6.97
C ARG A 697 -2.79 0.18 -5.87
N ALA A 698 -3.30 -0.53 -4.87
CA ALA A 698 -3.95 0.08 -3.71
C ALA A 698 -2.96 0.91 -2.88
N ASP A 699 -1.76 0.42 -2.64
CA ASP A 699 -0.72 1.14 -1.92
C ASP A 699 -0.29 2.41 -2.69
N GLN A 700 -0.09 2.32 -4.02
CA GLN A 700 0.15 3.47 -4.89
C GLN A 700 -1.01 4.50 -4.83
N LEU A 701 -2.26 4.04 -4.86
CA LEU A 701 -3.44 4.92 -4.74
C LEU A 701 -3.49 5.63 -3.39
N LEU A 702 -3.12 4.95 -2.31
CA LEU A 702 -3.07 5.54 -0.96
C LEU A 702 -2.03 6.67 -0.89
N GLU A 703 -0.86 6.50 -1.51
CA GLU A 703 0.17 7.54 -1.62
C GLU A 703 -0.33 8.73 -2.45
N ILE A 704 -0.93 8.48 -3.61
CA ILE A 704 -1.52 9.52 -4.47
C ILE A 704 -2.58 10.33 -3.70
N ALA A 705 -3.45 9.65 -2.96
CA ALA A 705 -4.50 10.29 -2.17
C ALA A 705 -3.92 11.14 -1.02
N ALA A 706 -2.85 10.68 -0.38
CA ALA A 706 -2.15 11.42 0.67
C ALA A 706 -1.49 12.69 0.10
N ALA A 707 -0.80 12.59 -1.02
CA ALA A 707 -0.20 13.72 -1.73
C ALA A 707 -1.26 14.73 -2.20
N ALA A 708 -2.38 14.26 -2.77
CA ALA A 708 -3.48 15.11 -3.22
C ALA A 708 -4.16 15.88 -2.09
N ALA A 709 -4.13 15.35 -0.86
CA ALA A 709 -4.68 16.04 0.31
C ALA A 709 -3.84 17.26 0.75
N GLY A 710 -2.80 17.66 0.00
CA GLY A 710 -1.92 18.79 0.29
C GLY A 710 -1.14 18.62 1.58
N ARG A 711 -0.75 17.40 1.91
CA ARG A 711 0.01 17.06 3.11
C ARG A 711 1.46 16.83 2.73
N PRO A 712 2.39 17.52 3.45
CA PRO A 712 3.81 17.28 3.25
C PRO A 712 4.17 15.82 3.55
#